data_d618b258a8d0fea459c59946ceb8c1bc
#
_entry.id   d618b258a8d0fea459c59946ceb8c1bc
#
_cell.length_a   1.000
_cell.length_b   1.000
_cell.length_c   1.000
_cell.angle_alpha   90.00
_cell.angle_beta   90.00
_cell.angle_gamma   90.00
#
_symmetry.space_group_name_H-M   'P 1'
#
loop_
_entity.id
_entity.type
_entity.pdbx_description
1 polymer ?
#
loop_
_entity_poly.entity_id
_entity_poly.type
_entity_poly.pdbx_seq_one_letter_code
_entity_poly.pdbx_strand_id
1 'polypeptide(L)'
;MPLINKNRLTTLSITSLLTLTCSSFANEQLGPLHVPSPDWREQVIYFLMIDRFNDGNPTNNDQGVGVYQPGAASKYNGGDIQGITQQLDYLQNLGITAVWTTPHVANQWYDPIAQYWGYHGYWARDFDKVDEHYGTLTDYQNLSRSLHKRGMYLIQDIVVNHTGNFFTYQGEYNPNNPQQNFVLNHQSIPTAKPEQFPFNLNNALLGSEFKQNIYHWTPAISSVNDPYQVKHYQSADLDDLNTQNPHVRHALKQSYGDWITKAGVDAFRIDTAKYVEADFYNDFIHADDGVRAIAKTTGRDDFFTFGEIFNTSLPYQDDGEQTIKKYLSDDTTKRIDAPINFPLYKEIENIFAGGKPTAQLSYRLELAQKVYADTGKLVNFIDNHDVVRFLQAGNIDGFKQAYVLLFTTPGIPVIYQGDEQAHILARQTMFAGGYGSEVSQFNPNSEMYKHIQTLAKLRKQSKVFTHGKLNILADSEFGAGVFAYQQSYQGQSAYVLMNTANEPVLLSQINTSLNPQKQAKLLFSLNLTKAEALTNTQGFTGVLPARSVAVFYAEKGASANKQIKQNKQKNWITSNKIAKEFINQNQASISGQVSQANAKLLRVIDGRLSNAKAFTADKNGAWQVDLPVNDLGSYPHSIEIYSPELNISSEKQLYKVSYQQGKQITQQDPTGDDKGLANQYQLAGYQQNACYLDIQSASAKYAGKNLQLTLTMCDISTDWAPPNGMDHLALTVFIDLANKTGATSLPKLNATMPAGLNWDLANSLFGWGNYIFTNTGASAEQDGEKFSYAPDIQVDKQAKTITLTYRGEFLDVEQWQASRIYVTTWDKDEKGEYRHISDQAAEWSFSLKAQTNQRSKIADAVLIKL
;
A
#
# COMPACT_ATOMS: atom_id res chain seq x y z
N MET A 1 -7.44 -10.52 95.10
CA MET A 1 -6.34 -11.34 95.64
C MET A 1 -6.00 -12.43 94.67
N PRO A 2 -4.75 -12.77 94.50
CA PRO A 2 -3.50 -12.05 94.21
C PRO A 2 -2.94 -12.62 92.87
N LEU A 3 -1.89 -12.26 92.26
CA LEU A 3 -0.55 -11.80 92.48
C LEU A 3 0.12 -11.49 91.14
N ILE A 4 0.70 -10.40 91.07
CA ILE A 4 1.88 -9.92 90.45
C ILE A 4 2.81 -11.00 89.86
N ASN A 5 3.23 -10.87 88.61
CA ASN A 5 4.68 -10.96 88.39
C ASN A 5 5.08 -10.11 87.15
N LYS A 6 6.12 -9.26 87.35
CA LYS A 6 6.79 -8.42 86.42
C LYS A 6 7.71 -9.23 85.47
N ASN A 7 7.74 -8.92 84.19
CA ASN A 7 9.02 -9.12 83.49
C ASN A 7 9.14 -8.09 82.36
N ARG A 8 10.14 -7.30 82.47
CA ARG A 8 10.92 -6.41 81.64
C ARG A 8 10.61 -6.35 80.15
N LEU A 9 10.23 -5.15 79.73
CA LEU A 9 10.37 -4.71 78.36
C LEU A 9 11.86 -4.52 78.04
N THR A 10 12.36 -5.20 76.98
CA THR A 10 13.59 -4.89 76.30
C THR A 10 13.18 -4.20 74.94
N THR A 11 13.42 -2.90 74.94
CA THR A 11 13.22 -2.08 73.68
C THR A 11 14.31 -2.41 72.67
N LEU A 12 13.96 -3.12 71.61
CA LEU A 12 14.87 -3.23 70.42
C LEU A 12 14.53 -2.06 69.46
N SER A 13 15.44 -1.07 69.36
CA SER A 13 15.41 -0.03 68.37
C SER A 13 15.85 -0.65 67.08
N ILE A 14 14.90 -0.82 66.11
CA ILE A 14 15.23 -1.15 64.74
C ILE A 14 15.41 0.19 64.00
N THR A 15 16.65 0.59 63.80
CA THR A 15 17.03 1.66 62.88
C THR A 15 16.90 1.14 61.45
N SER A 16 15.79 1.47 60.76
CA SER A 16 15.64 1.21 59.35
C SER A 16 16.56 2.16 58.56
N LEU A 17 17.68 1.64 58.09
CA LEU A 17 18.49 2.32 57.05
C LEU A 17 17.70 2.25 55.76
N LEU A 18 17.01 3.32 55.39
CA LEU A 18 16.57 3.53 54.01
C LEU A 18 17.82 3.80 53.15
N THR A 19 18.35 2.79 52.50
CA THR A 19 19.24 2.94 51.38
C THR A 19 18.42 3.46 50.23
N LEU A 20 18.43 4.78 49.99
CA LEU A 20 18.11 5.36 48.67
C LEU A 20 19.11 4.78 47.68
N THR A 21 18.73 3.76 46.93
CA THR A 21 19.38 3.45 45.69
C THR A 21 19.06 4.58 44.72
N CYS A 22 19.88 5.63 44.68
CA CYS A 22 20.01 6.44 43.52
C CYS A 22 20.44 5.51 42.40
N SER A 23 19.51 5.09 41.59
CA SER A 23 19.83 4.59 40.26
C SER A 23 20.56 5.71 39.56
N SER A 24 21.88 5.68 39.55
CA SER A 24 22.68 6.45 38.65
C SER A 24 22.24 6.00 37.24
N PHE A 25 21.34 6.75 36.61
CA PHE A 25 21.29 6.72 35.16
C PHE A 25 22.71 7.03 34.74
N ALA A 26 23.42 6.01 34.27
CA ALA A 26 24.68 6.20 33.61
C ALA A 26 24.41 7.28 32.57
N ASN A 27 25.20 8.34 32.60
CA ASN A 27 25.12 9.43 31.63
C ASN A 27 25.53 8.81 30.29
N GLU A 28 24.56 8.26 29.58
CA GLU A 28 24.76 7.54 28.34
C GLU A 28 25.24 8.55 27.33
N GLN A 29 26.52 8.52 27.00
CA GLN A 29 27.13 9.51 26.11
C GLN A 29 26.37 9.48 24.75
N LEU A 30 25.65 10.52 24.46
CA LEU A 30 24.93 10.72 23.21
C LEU A 30 25.92 10.67 22.02
N GLY A 31 25.46 10.22 20.87
CA GLY A 31 26.24 10.23 19.64
C GLY A 31 26.50 11.65 19.10
N PRO A 32 27.25 11.76 18.01
CA PRO A 32 27.48 13.04 17.34
C PRO A 32 26.15 13.54 16.72
N LEU A 33 25.98 14.86 16.63
CA LEU A 33 24.82 15.46 15.98
C LEU A 33 24.92 15.36 14.45
N HIS A 34 26.15 15.43 13.93
CA HIS A 34 26.38 15.36 12.49
C HIS A 34 27.21 14.12 12.16
N VAL A 35 26.78 13.40 11.11
CA VAL A 35 27.44 12.22 10.55
C VAL A 35 27.47 12.34 9.03
N PRO A 36 28.41 11.67 8.33
CA PRO A 36 28.42 11.62 6.88
C PRO A 36 27.18 10.92 6.34
N SER A 37 26.75 11.28 5.12
CA SER A 37 25.67 10.59 4.41
C SER A 37 26.03 9.11 4.14
N PRO A 38 25.10 8.17 4.29
CA PRO A 38 25.32 6.77 3.92
C PRO A 38 25.16 6.56 2.40
N ASP A 39 25.44 5.36 1.92
CA ASP A 39 24.84 4.88 0.68
C ASP A 39 23.36 4.54 0.95
N TRP A 40 22.46 5.37 0.47
CA TRP A 40 21.02 5.23 0.73
C TRP A 40 20.42 3.95 0.18
N ARG A 41 20.99 3.35 -0.88
CA ARG A 41 20.55 2.06 -1.43
C ARG A 41 20.69 0.91 -0.44
N GLU A 42 21.62 1.03 0.52
CA GLU A 42 21.87 0.02 1.56
C GLU A 42 20.97 0.17 2.79
N GLN A 43 20.16 1.24 2.85
CA GLN A 43 19.34 1.53 4.02
C GLN A 43 18.01 0.74 4.00
N VAL A 44 17.46 0.57 5.21
CA VAL A 44 16.12 0.07 5.50
C VAL A 44 15.42 1.12 6.32
N ILE A 45 14.39 1.72 5.78
CA ILE A 45 13.65 2.82 6.40
C ILE A 45 12.49 2.27 7.22
N TYR A 46 12.30 2.81 8.42
CA TYR A 46 11.08 2.66 9.20
C TYR A 46 10.35 3.99 9.22
N PHE A 47 9.15 4.02 8.66
CA PHE A 47 8.27 5.18 8.67
C PHE A 47 7.31 5.09 9.86
N LEU A 48 7.18 6.16 10.63
CA LEU A 48 6.27 6.23 11.77
C LEU A 48 5.55 7.58 11.85
N MET A 49 4.33 7.53 12.40
CA MET A 49 3.60 8.72 12.85
C MET A 49 3.95 8.99 14.30
N ILE A 50 4.45 10.20 14.61
CA ILE A 50 4.89 10.57 15.95
C ILE A 50 3.81 10.31 17.00
N ASP A 51 2.60 10.84 16.77
CA ASP A 51 1.44 10.69 17.68
C ASP A 51 1.00 9.23 17.90
N ARG A 52 1.36 8.33 16.99
CA ARG A 52 0.84 6.95 16.98
C ARG A 52 1.90 5.92 17.37
N PHE A 53 3.15 6.33 17.57
CA PHE A 53 4.23 5.39 17.78
C PHE A 53 4.41 5.01 19.26
N ASN A 54 4.78 5.96 20.13
CA ASN A 54 4.91 5.70 21.57
C ASN A 54 4.79 6.99 22.39
N ASP A 55 4.02 6.95 23.47
CA ASP A 55 3.90 8.03 24.46
C ASP A 55 5.07 7.94 25.45
N GLY A 56 6.05 8.81 25.29
CA GLY A 56 7.24 8.88 26.15
C GLY A 56 7.15 9.92 27.28
N ASN A 57 6.28 10.92 27.10
CA ASN A 57 6.08 12.01 28.04
C ASN A 57 4.59 12.39 28.13
N PRO A 58 3.80 11.77 29.00
CA PRO A 58 2.37 12.03 29.10
C PRO A 58 2.00 13.48 29.55
N THR A 59 2.98 14.31 29.87
CA THR A 59 2.71 15.70 30.30
C THR A 59 2.51 16.65 29.13
N ASN A 60 2.85 16.28 27.89
CA ASN A 60 2.68 17.08 26.68
C ASN A 60 1.47 16.71 25.82
N ASN A 61 0.64 15.72 26.24
CA ASN A 61 -0.39 15.11 25.39
C ASN A 61 -1.56 16.05 25.05
N ASP A 62 -1.97 16.98 25.93
CA ASP A 62 -3.21 17.75 25.73
C ASP A 62 -2.99 19.26 25.53
N GLN A 63 -1.88 19.81 26.00
CA GLN A 63 -1.59 21.25 26.00
C GLN A 63 -2.70 22.13 26.63
N GLY A 64 -3.60 21.54 27.42
CA GLY A 64 -4.68 22.22 28.14
C GLY A 64 -5.89 22.67 27.30
N VAL A 65 -6.03 22.15 26.06
CA VAL A 65 -7.10 22.55 25.13
C VAL A 65 -8.08 21.44 24.77
N GLY A 66 -7.92 20.24 25.33
CA GLY A 66 -8.87 19.12 25.14
C GLY A 66 -8.78 18.42 23.77
N VAL A 67 -7.63 18.48 23.12
CA VAL A 67 -7.39 17.78 21.84
C VAL A 67 -6.94 16.34 22.03
N TYR A 68 -6.46 15.98 23.21
CA TYR A 68 -6.04 14.64 23.56
C TYR A 68 -7.24 13.75 23.89
N GLN A 69 -7.38 12.66 23.14
CA GLN A 69 -8.38 11.62 23.42
C GLN A 69 -7.81 10.27 22.95
N PRO A 70 -7.13 9.55 23.83
CA PRO A 70 -6.56 8.24 23.48
C PRO A 70 -7.67 7.30 23.03
N GLY A 71 -7.36 6.46 22.03
CA GLY A 71 -8.33 5.56 21.41
C GLY A 71 -9.19 6.18 20.30
N ALA A 72 -9.20 7.51 20.13
CA ALA A 72 -9.92 8.14 19.02
C ALA A 72 -9.05 8.22 17.74
N ALA A 73 -9.63 7.80 16.60
CA ALA A 73 -8.92 7.77 15.31
C ALA A 73 -8.46 9.16 14.85
N SER A 74 -9.28 10.18 15.06
CA SER A 74 -9.11 11.54 14.53
C SER A 74 -8.47 12.54 15.50
N LYS A 75 -8.07 12.12 16.70
CA LYS A 75 -7.52 13.02 17.73
C LYS A 75 -6.10 12.63 18.14
N TYR A 76 -5.44 13.51 18.90
CA TYR A 76 -4.14 13.21 19.49
C TYR A 76 -4.26 12.01 20.44
N ASN A 77 -3.33 11.08 20.33
CA ASN A 77 -3.24 9.87 21.16
C ASN A 77 -2.05 9.91 22.13
N GLY A 78 -1.12 10.87 21.94
CA GLY A 78 -0.06 11.17 22.91
C GLY A 78 1.33 10.67 22.56
N GLY A 79 1.54 10.08 21.37
CA GLY A 79 2.89 9.72 20.91
C GLY A 79 3.77 10.96 20.72
N ASP A 80 5.08 10.81 21.03
CA ASP A 80 6.04 11.93 21.03
C ASP A 80 7.47 11.51 20.70
N ILE A 81 8.38 12.49 20.55
CA ILE A 81 9.80 12.28 20.19
C ILE A 81 10.56 11.50 21.28
N GLN A 82 10.23 11.69 22.56
CA GLN A 82 10.84 10.92 23.63
C GLN A 82 10.42 9.44 23.55
N GLY A 83 9.17 9.18 23.21
CA GLY A 83 8.64 7.86 22.97
C GLY A 83 9.37 7.15 21.82
N ILE A 84 9.66 7.85 20.72
CA ILE A 84 10.47 7.28 19.63
C ILE A 84 11.86 6.90 20.16
N THR A 85 12.49 7.80 20.90
CA THR A 85 13.84 7.57 21.46
C THR A 85 13.89 6.35 22.37
N GLN A 86 12.83 6.09 23.15
CA GLN A 86 12.72 4.93 24.03
C GLN A 86 12.65 3.58 23.27
N GLN A 87 12.18 3.58 22.02
CA GLN A 87 11.98 2.37 21.22
C GLN A 87 13.09 2.10 20.19
N LEU A 88 14.18 2.84 20.20
CA LEU A 88 15.25 2.69 19.20
C LEU A 88 15.91 1.31 19.22
N ASP A 89 16.00 0.64 20.36
CA ASP A 89 16.54 -0.72 20.44
C ASP A 89 15.60 -1.73 19.76
N TYR A 90 14.28 -1.54 19.86
CA TYR A 90 13.30 -2.34 19.14
C TYR A 90 13.47 -2.21 17.63
N LEU A 91 13.64 -0.98 17.11
CA LEU A 91 13.86 -0.70 15.70
C LEU A 91 15.21 -1.23 15.20
N GLN A 92 16.29 -1.01 15.97
CA GLN A 92 17.62 -1.52 15.61
C GLN A 92 17.63 -3.05 15.53
N ASN A 93 16.97 -3.73 16.48
CA ASN A 93 16.86 -5.19 16.50
C ASN A 93 16.02 -5.74 15.33
N LEU A 94 15.03 -4.98 14.84
CA LEU A 94 14.27 -5.31 13.63
C LEU A 94 15.17 -5.27 12.38
N GLY A 95 16.24 -4.49 12.41
CA GLY A 95 17.19 -4.33 11.29
C GLY A 95 17.06 -2.99 10.57
N ILE A 96 16.40 -2.02 11.19
CA ILE A 96 16.22 -0.66 10.69
C ILE A 96 17.55 0.10 10.72
N THR A 97 17.76 0.92 9.70
CA THR A 97 18.97 1.76 9.61
C THR A 97 18.64 3.25 9.39
N ALA A 98 17.40 3.60 9.09
CA ALA A 98 16.93 4.99 9.05
C ALA A 98 15.49 5.08 9.57
N VAL A 99 15.19 6.13 10.30
CA VAL A 99 13.85 6.43 10.83
C VAL A 99 13.31 7.66 10.12
N TRP A 100 12.16 7.52 9.49
CA TRP A 100 11.38 8.60 8.89
C TRP A 100 10.16 8.86 9.78
N THR A 101 10.04 10.08 10.29
CA THR A 101 8.90 10.52 11.12
C THR A 101 7.97 11.42 10.32
N THR A 102 6.67 11.42 10.63
CA THR A 102 5.77 12.51 10.17
C THR A 102 6.33 13.87 10.60
N PRO A 103 5.90 14.99 9.99
CA PRO A 103 6.42 16.31 10.34
C PRO A 103 6.26 16.58 11.84
N HIS A 104 7.32 17.08 12.44
CA HIS A 104 7.38 17.38 13.88
C HIS A 104 7.22 18.88 14.17
N VAL A 105 7.09 19.69 13.11
CA VAL A 105 6.99 21.15 13.22
C VAL A 105 5.67 21.57 13.85
N ALA A 106 5.63 22.77 14.44
CA ALA A 106 4.45 23.27 15.12
C ALA A 106 3.23 23.33 14.20
N ASN A 107 2.13 22.70 14.62
CA ASN A 107 0.93 22.48 13.84
C ASN A 107 -0.25 23.36 14.27
N GLN A 108 -1.22 23.49 13.37
CA GLN A 108 -2.60 23.79 13.70
C GLN A 108 -3.18 22.56 14.41
N TRP A 109 -3.56 22.68 15.69
CA TRP A 109 -3.99 21.54 16.49
C TRP A 109 -5.42 21.10 16.21
N TYR A 110 -6.29 22.07 15.86
CA TYR A 110 -7.66 21.82 15.47
C TYR A 110 -8.10 22.78 14.36
N ASP A 111 -8.67 22.25 13.31
CA ASP A 111 -9.37 22.99 12.27
C ASP A 111 -10.89 22.87 12.46
N PRO A 112 -11.57 23.97 12.84
CA PRO A 112 -13.02 23.96 13.05
C PRO A 112 -13.83 23.84 11.73
N ILE A 113 -13.24 24.18 10.59
CA ILE A 113 -13.87 24.04 9.26
C ILE A 113 -13.94 22.58 8.88
N ALA A 114 -12.80 21.87 8.91
CA ALA A 114 -12.73 20.44 8.67
C ALA A 114 -13.27 19.60 9.83
N GLN A 115 -13.41 20.18 11.04
CA GLN A 115 -13.72 19.48 12.30
C GLN A 115 -12.74 18.32 12.57
N TYR A 116 -11.47 18.58 12.35
CA TYR A 116 -10.41 17.59 12.42
C TYR A 116 -9.19 18.10 13.18
N TRP A 117 -8.31 17.18 13.63
CA TRP A 117 -7.18 17.50 14.50
C TRP A 117 -5.84 17.25 13.80
N GLY A 118 -4.85 18.12 14.06
CA GLY A 118 -3.55 18.12 13.42
C GLY A 118 -2.53 17.09 13.92
N TYR A 119 -2.96 16.02 14.59
CA TYR A 119 -2.10 15.00 15.19
C TYR A 119 -1.13 14.31 14.20
N HIS A 120 -1.37 14.46 12.90
CA HIS A 120 -0.55 13.89 11.85
C HIS A 120 0.69 14.72 11.49
N GLY A 121 0.73 16.01 11.88
CA GLY A 121 1.91 16.85 11.69
C GLY A 121 1.97 17.67 10.39
N TYR A 122 1.01 17.52 9.46
CA TYR A 122 1.09 18.14 8.13
C TYR A 122 0.50 19.56 8.04
N TRP A 123 -0.04 20.12 9.11
CA TRP A 123 -0.72 21.42 9.13
C TRP A 123 0.14 22.51 9.79
N ALA A 124 1.29 22.81 9.19
CA ALA A 124 2.26 23.71 9.78
C ALA A 124 1.68 25.11 10.06
N ARG A 125 1.92 25.63 11.27
CA ARG A 125 1.75 27.04 11.67
C ARG A 125 3.08 27.75 11.86
N ASP A 126 4.16 27.00 12.10
CA ASP A 126 5.51 27.50 12.25
C ASP A 126 6.53 26.40 11.89
N PHE A 127 7.27 26.59 10.82
CA PHE A 127 8.24 25.61 10.31
C PHE A 127 9.57 25.59 11.12
N ASP A 128 9.78 26.53 12.01
CA ASP A 128 11.02 26.69 12.78
C ASP A 128 10.93 26.11 14.21
N LYS A 129 9.76 25.68 14.65
CA LYS A 129 9.50 25.18 15.99
C LYS A 129 9.07 23.72 15.98
N VAL A 130 9.38 22.98 17.05
CA VAL A 130 8.78 21.65 17.32
C VAL A 130 7.37 21.86 17.89
N ASP A 131 6.41 21.03 17.49
CA ASP A 131 5.06 21.04 18.07
C ASP A 131 5.10 20.64 19.55
N GLU A 132 4.34 21.34 20.35
CA GLU A 132 4.32 21.19 21.80
C GLU A 132 3.82 19.80 22.25
N HIS A 133 2.98 19.13 21.44
CA HIS A 133 2.57 17.74 21.69
C HIS A 133 3.70 16.75 21.44
N TYR A 134 4.67 17.08 20.60
CA TYR A 134 5.75 16.16 20.24
C TYR A 134 7.03 16.38 21.05
N GLY A 135 7.18 17.53 21.72
CA GLY A 135 8.33 17.81 22.56
C GLY A 135 9.06 19.10 22.23
N THR A 136 10.37 19.09 22.32
CA THR A 136 11.25 20.25 22.17
C THR A 136 12.35 20.02 21.13
N LEU A 137 13.03 21.09 20.68
CA LEU A 137 14.23 20.98 19.86
C LEU A 137 15.29 20.07 20.52
N THR A 138 15.44 20.13 21.85
CA THR A 138 16.38 19.27 22.58
C THR A 138 15.99 17.80 22.44
N ASP A 139 14.70 17.46 22.52
CA ASP A 139 14.24 16.09 22.33
C ASP A 139 14.53 15.59 20.92
N TYR A 140 14.34 16.45 19.90
CA TYR A 140 14.63 16.10 18.51
C TYR A 140 16.14 15.94 18.25
N GLN A 141 16.97 16.80 18.85
CA GLN A 141 18.43 16.64 18.84
C GLN A 141 18.88 15.33 19.53
N ASN A 142 18.24 14.98 20.64
CA ASN A 142 18.54 13.76 21.39
C ASN A 142 18.14 12.52 20.59
N LEU A 143 17.01 12.55 19.86
CA LEU A 143 16.64 11.49 18.92
C LEU A 143 17.70 11.33 17.84
N SER A 144 18.09 12.41 17.15
CA SER A 144 19.13 12.39 16.13
C SER A 144 20.45 11.78 16.65
N ARG A 145 20.96 12.28 17.79
CA ARG A 145 22.17 11.75 18.42
C ARG A 145 22.06 10.28 18.82
N SER A 146 20.88 9.86 19.28
CA SER A 146 20.63 8.49 19.69
C SER A 146 20.57 7.52 18.49
N LEU A 147 20.06 7.98 17.37
CA LEU A 147 20.11 7.30 16.09
C LEU A 147 21.55 7.15 15.58
N HIS A 148 22.30 8.27 15.53
CA HIS A 148 23.67 8.29 15.05
C HIS A 148 24.58 7.41 15.90
N LYS A 149 24.39 7.36 17.22
CA LYS A 149 25.12 6.45 18.12
C LYS A 149 24.95 4.98 17.71
N ARG A 150 23.77 4.63 17.15
CA ARG A 150 23.45 3.28 16.69
C ARG A 150 23.82 3.01 15.23
N GLY A 151 24.42 3.99 14.53
CA GLY A 151 24.66 3.93 13.09
C GLY A 151 23.40 3.99 12.26
N MET A 152 22.37 4.64 12.79
CA MET A 152 21.08 4.88 12.14
C MET A 152 20.96 6.37 11.76
N TYR A 153 20.04 6.69 10.83
CA TYR A 153 19.88 8.02 10.26
C TYR A 153 18.46 8.56 10.52
N LEU A 154 18.34 9.90 10.58
CA LEU A 154 17.08 10.62 10.77
C LEU A 154 16.61 11.21 9.46
N ILE A 155 15.43 10.81 9.00
CA ILE A 155 14.73 11.36 7.84
C ILE A 155 13.58 12.24 8.35
N GLN A 156 13.62 13.52 8.01
CA GLN A 156 12.57 14.46 8.31
C GLN A 156 11.56 14.52 7.18
N ASP A 157 10.27 14.42 7.51
CA ASP A 157 9.18 14.78 6.60
C ASP A 157 9.02 16.30 6.57
N ILE A 158 8.98 16.88 5.38
CA ILE A 158 8.86 18.31 5.17
C ILE A 158 7.68 18.66 4.27
N VAL A 159 6.99 19.74 4.60
CA VAL A 159 5.88 20.29 3.80
C VAL A 159 6.34 21.60 3.20
N VAL A 160 6.33 21.73 1.88
CA VAL A 160 6.73 22.94 1.16
C VAL A 160 5.57 23.57 0.38
N ASN A 161 4.46 22.86 0.25
CA ASN A 161 3.30 23.25 -0.54
C ASN A 161 2.33 24.18 0.21
N HIS A 162 2.11 23.96 1.51
CA HIS A 162 1.03 24.62 2.25
C HIS A 162 1.35 24.85 3.72
N THR A 163 0.53 25.68 4.37
CA THR A 163 0.39 25.76 5.83
C THR A 163 -0.88 25.00 6.27
N GLY A 164 -1.25 25.09 7.54
CA GLY A 164 -2.58 24.64 7.98
C GLY A 164 -3.70 25.47 7.31
N ASN A 165 -4.95 25.10 7.58
CA ASN A 165 -6.13 25.80 7.06
C ASN A 165 -6.44 27.04 7.93
N PHE A 166 -5.96 28.19 7.55
CA PHE A 166 -6.18 29.46 8.25
C PHE A 166 -7.09 30.43 7.48
N PHE A 167 -7.42 30.13 6.23
CA PHE A 167 -8.44 30.82 5.45
C PHE A 167 -9.14 29.88 4.45
N THR A 168 -10.34 30.25 4.05
CA THR A 168 -11.13 29.51 3.05
C THR A 168 -11.99 30.46 2.23
N TYR A 169 -12.73 29.95 1.27
CA TYR A 169 -13.69 30.69 0.45
C TYR A 169 -15.11 30.19 0.72
N GLN A 170 -16.02 31.10 1.05
CA GLN A 170 -17.44 30.78 1.26
C GLN A 170 -18.29 31.33 0.11
N GLY A 171 -18.67 30.46 -0.82
CA GLY A 171 -19.41 30.78 -2.03
C GLY A 171 -18.56 30.73 -3.29
N GLU A 172 -19.08 31.25 -4.41
CA GLU A 172 -18.41 31.17 -5.70
C GLU A 172 -17.09 32.00 -5.69
N TYR A 173 -16.01 31.34 -6.11
CA TYR A 173 -14.69 31.97 -6.25
C TYR A 173 -14.62 32.84 -7.50
N ASN A 174 -14.15 34.06 -7.36
CA ASN A 174 -13.95 35.01 -8.47
C ASN A 174 -12.45 35.25 -8.71
N PRO A 175 -11.83 34.67 -9.75
CA PRO A 175 -10.41 34.83 -10.02
C PRO A 175 -10.00 36.27 -10.34
N ASN A 176 -10.94 37.12 -10.75
CA ASN A 176 -10.68 38.55 -10.97
C ASN A 176 -10.77 39.40 -9.71
N ASN A 177 -11.31 38.86 -8.64
CA ASN A 177 -11.41 39.48 -7.33
C ASN A 177 -11.25 38.44 -6.21
N PRO A 178 -10.02 37.93 -5.97
CA PRO A 178 -9.77 36.89 -4.96
C PRO A 178 -10.10 37.28 -3.51
N GLN A 179 -10.38 38.54 -3.24
CA GLN A 179 -10.83 39.04 -1.93
C GLN A 179 -12.32 38.80 -1.70
N GLN A 180 -13.08 38.56 -2.78
CA GLN A 180 -14.50 38.26 -2.69
C GLN A 180 -14.71 36.85 -2.11
N ASN A 181 -15.61 36.76 -1.12
CA ASN A 181 -15.93 35.49 -0.44
C ASN A 181 -14.76 34.87 0.38
N PHE A 182 -13.64 35.57 0.52
CA PHE A 182 -12.53 35.15 1.36
C PHE A 182 -12.92 35.26 2.85
N VAL A 183 -12.60 34.24 3.64
CA VAL A 183 -12.91 34.14 5.08
C VAL A 183 -11.72 33.61 5.85
N LEU A 184 -11.35 34.32 6.92
CA LEU A 184 -10.31 33.83 7.86
C LEU A 184 -10.87 32.79 8.82
N ASN A 185 -10.10 31.76 9.10
CA ASN A 185 -10.42 30.73 10.08
C ASN A 185 -10.03 31.20 11.50
N HIS A 186 -10.86 32.11 12.08
CA HIS A 186 -10.59 32.72 13.37
C HIS A 186 -10.67 31.76 14.57
N GLN A 187 -11.25 30.59 14.43
CA GLN A 187 -11.47 29.61 15.51
C GLN A 187 -10.43 28.47 15.48
N SER A 188 -9.45 28.56 14.63
CA SER A 188 -8.31 27.65 14.58
C SER A 188 -7.55 27.64 15.92
N ILE A 189 -7.10 26.48 16.37
CA ILE A 189 -6.32 26.27 17.60
C ILE A 189 -4.95 25.73 17.22
N PRO A 190 -3.84 26.20 17.84
CA PRO A 190 -3.77 27.14 18.99
C PRO A 190 -3.83 28.60 18.57
N THR A 191 -3.67 28.90 17.28
CA THR A 191 -3.63 30.27 16.73
C THR A 191 -4.57 30.43 15.55
N ALA A 192 -5.10 31.63 15.33
CA ALA A 192 -5.98 31.94 14.21
C ALA A 192 -5.22 32.25 12.90
N LYS A 193 -3.90 32.14 12.88
CA LYS A 193 -3.03 32.34 11.72
C LYS A 193 -1.67 31.68 11.93
N PRO A 194 -0.87 31.47 10.88
CA PRO A 194 0.52 31.07 11.00
C PRO A 194 1.30 32.05 11.86
N GLU A 195 2.28 31.57 12.63
CA GLU A 195 3.10 32.40 13.52
C GLU A 195 4.35 32.93 12.84
N GLN A 196 4.91 32.19 11.91
CA GLN A 196 6.18 32.46 11.25
C GLN A 196 6.03 33.51 10.12
N PHE A 197 6.93 34.48 10.07
CA PHE A 197 7.08 35.38 8.90
C PHE A 197 7.80 34.64 7.76
N PRO A 198 7.35 34.77 6.48
CA PRO A 198 6.29 35.63 5.97
C PRO A 198 4.91 34.98 5.95
N PHE A 199 4.77 33.73 6.38
CA PHE A 199 3.53 32.93 6.28
C PHE A 199 2.37 33.51 7.11
N ASN A 200 2.68 34.33 8.11
CA ASN A 200 1.68 35.06 8.92
C ASN A 200 1.02 36.26 8.19
N LEU A 201 1.40 36.50 6.94
CA LEU A 201 0.76 37.48 6.03
C LEU A 201 -0.32 36.79 5.22
N ASN A 202 -1.36 36.25 5.91
CA ASN A 202 -2.38 35.38 5.35
C ASN A 202 -3.78 35.99 5.21
N ASN A 203 -3.90 37.34 5.30
CA ASN A 203 -5.18 38.03 5.19
C ASN A 203 -5.34 38.76 3.85
N ALA A 204 -6.01 38.15 2.88
CA ALA A 204 -6.26 38.76 1.57
C ALA A 204 -7.08 40.05 1.64
N LEU A 205 -7.89 40.29 2.71
CA LEU A 205 -8.65 41.53 2.87
C LEU A 205 -7.79 42.71 3.19
N LEU A 206 -6.56 42.52 3.71
CA LEU A 206 -5.58 43.56 3.94
C LEU A 206 -4.72 43.77 2.69
N GLY A 207 -4.91 44.88 1.99
CA GLY A 207 -4.19 45.14 0.74
C GLY A 207 -2.66 45.15 0.88
N SER A 208 -2.12 45.36 2.09
CA SER A 208 -0.67 45.26 2.39
C SER A 208 -0.19 43.79 2.38
N GLU A 209 -0.99 42.84 2.88
CA GLU A 209 -0.67 41.42 2.90
C GLU A 209 -0.98 40.76 1.57
N PHE A 210 -2.15 41.03 0.97
CA PHE A 210 -2.53 40.56 -0.35
C PHE A 210 -1.45 40.79 -1.41
N LYS A 211 -0.85 41.99 -1.43
CA LYS A 211 0.21 42.37 -2.38
C LYS A 211 1.53 41.64 -2.17
N GLN A 212 1.78 41.07 -1.01
CA GLN A 212 2.98 40.25 -0.79
C GLN A 212 2.93 38.94 -1.52
N ASN A 213 1.74 38.46 -1.89
CA ASN A 213 1.51 37.27 -2.70
C ASN A 213 2.21 36.04 -2.13
N ILE A 214 2.12 35.84 -0.81
CA ILE A 214 2.70 34.71 -0.08
C ILE A 214 1.89 33.43 -0.37
N TYR A 215 0.60 33.57 -0.59
CA TYR A 215 -0.34 32.51 -0.96
C TYR A 215 -0.89 32.74 -2.35
N HIS A 216 -1.38 31.69 -3.00
CA HIS A 216 -2.05 31.81 -4.29
C HIS A 216 -3.45 32.45 -4.22
N TRP A 217 -4.01 32.59 -3.03
CA TRP A 217 -5.33 33.17 -2.77
C TRP A 217 -6.46 32.50 -3.58
N THR A 218 -6.54 31.19 -3.48
CA THR A 218 -7.43 30.32 -4.24
C THR A 218 -8.26 29.41 -3.33
N PRO A 219 -9.37 28.86 -3.80
CA PRO A 219 -10.16 27.87 -3.06
C PRO A 219 -9.52 26.48 -3.12
N ALA A 220 -10.18 25.51 -2.48
CA ALA A 220 -9.81 24.11 -2.54
C ALA A 220 -9.85 23.55 -3.97
N ILE A 221 -8.97 22.58 -4.27
CA ILE A 221 -8.94 21.83 -5.52
C ILE A 221 -10.27 21.10 -5.67
N SER A 222 -10.95 21.30 -6.78
CA SER A 222 -12.17 20.55 -7.14
C SER A 222 -11.89 19.39 -8.09
N SER A 223 -10.78 19.41 -8.84
CA SER A 223 -10.35 18.32 -9.70
C SER A 223 -8.85 18.29 -9.88
N VAL A 224 -8.22 17.16 -9.54
CA VAL A 224 -6.78 16.93 -9.80
C VAL A 224 -6.47 16.66 -11.29
N ASN A 225 -7.50 16.59 -12.14
CA ASN A 225 -7.33 16.53 -13.58
C ASN A 225 -7.09 17.91 -14.23
N ASP A 226 -7.27 19.01 -13.48
CA ASP A 226 -6.92 20.35 -13.89
C ASP A 226 -5.50 20.70 -13.44
N PRO A 227 -4.52 20.78 -14.37
CA PRO A 227 -3.13 21.06 -13.99
C PRO A 227 -2.92 22.43 -13.34
N TYR A 228 -3.79 23.40 -13.61
CA TYR A 228 -3.71 24.70 -12.97
C TYR A 228 -4.15 24.62 -11.51
N GLN A 229 -5.27 23.97 -11.22
CA GLN A 229 -5.73 23.77 -9.85
C GLN A 229 -4.72 22.99 -9.02
N VAL A 230 -4.13 21.93 -9.60
CA VAL A 230 -3.10 21.12 -8.92
C VAL A 230 -1.92 21.96 -8.44
N LYS A 231 -1.58 23.07 -9.12
CA LYS A 231 -0.41 23.91 -8.78
C LYS A 231 -0.71 25.16 -7.99
N HIS A 232 -1.97 25.57 -7.95
CA HIS A 232 -2.31 26.91 -7.43
C HIS A 232 -3.53 26.91 -6.52
N TYR A 233 -4.22 25.75 -6.33
CA TYR A 233 -5.39 25.67 -5.46
C TYR A 233 -5.05 24.88 -4.20
N GLN A 234 -5.82 25.09 -3.15
CA GLN A 234 -5.64 24.46 -1.86
C GLN A 234 -5.86 22.95 -1.94
N SER A 235 -4.83 22.18 -1.62
CA SER A 235 -4.96 20.72 -1.48
C SER A 235 -5.66 20.40 -0.15
N ALA A 236 -6.81 19.76 -0.19
CA ALA A 236 -7.62 19.44 0.99
C ALA A 236 -7.93 20.66 1.89
N ASP A 237 -8.18 21.83 1.27
CA ASP A 237 -8.46 23.12 1.96
C ASP A 237 -7.28 23.65 2.82
N LEU A 238 -6.03 23.22 2.54
CA LEU A 238 -4.82 23.73 3.20
C LEU A 238 -4.25 24.91 2.44
N ASP A 239 -3.89 25.98 3.15
CA ASP A 239 -3.51 27.26 2.55
C ASP A 239 -2.30 27.13 1.63
N ASP A 240 -2.51 27.25 0.32
CA ASP A 240 -1.53 26.98 -0.72
C ASP A 240 -0.48 28.09 -0.82
N LEU A 241 0.78 27.75 -0.59
CA LEU A 241 1.91 28.69 -0.62
C LEU A 241 2.30 29.01 -2.07
N ASN A 242 2.47 30.28 -2.37
CA ASN A 242 3.04 30.69 -3.65
C ASN A 242 4.55 30.40 -3.71
N THR A 243 4.88 29.16 -4.10
CA THR A 243 6.27 28.70 -4.21
C THR A 243 7.03 29.34 -5.37
N GLN A 244 6.40 30.17 -6.20
CA GLN A 244 7.08 31.05 -7.17
C GLN A 244 7.61 32.33 -6.52
N ASN A 245 7.11 32.69 -5.34
CA ASN A 245 7.52 33.89 -4.61
C ASN A 245 8.91 33.70 -3.97
N PRO A 246 9.90 34.58 -4.26
CA PRO A 246 11.24 34.46 -3.68
C PRO A 246 11.30 34.53 -2.15
N HIS A 247 10.37 35.25 -1.51
CA HIS A 247 10.31 35.34 -0.04
C HIS A 247 9.86 34.00 0.58
N VAL A 248 8.90 33.29 -0.08
CA VAL A 248 8.47 31.96 0.33
C VAL A 248 9.62 30.96 0.18
N ARG A 249 10.28 30.92 -1.00
CA ARG A 249 11.45 30.05 -1.25
C ARG A 249 12.55 30.27 -0.24
N HIS A 250 12.89 31.53 0.03
CA HIS A 250 13.94 31.88 1.00
C HIS A 250 13.60 31.40 2.41
N ALA A 251 12.36 31.66 2.88
CA ALA A 251 11.92 31.23 4.21
C ALA A 251 11.95 29.70 4.36
N LEU A 252 11.45 28.95 3.36
CA LEU A 252 11.48 27.47 3.39
C LEU A 252 12.92 26.94 3.38
N LYS A 253 13.83 27.49 2.54
CA LYS A 253 15.25 27.09 2.53
C LYS A 253 15.92 27.35 3.89
N GLN A 254 15.61 28.46 4.52
CA GLN A 254 16.16 28.81 5.83
C GLN A 254 15.63 27.85 6.90
N SER A 255 14.32 27.65 6.99
CA SER A 255 13.71 26.77 8.00
C SER A 255 14.24 25.34 7.90
N TYR A 256 14.22 24.76 6.72
CA TYR A 256 14.66 23.37 6.54
C TYR A 256 16.19 23.23 6.59
N GLY A 257 16.95 24.24 6.18
CA GLY A 257 18.40 24.31 6.40
C GLY A 257 18.77 24.34 7.89
N ASP A 258 17.97 25.02 8.69
CA ASP A 258 18.15 25.09 10.15
C ASP A 258 17.94 23.72 10.82
N TRP A 259 16.98 22.92 10.39
CA TRP A 259 16.80 21.55 10.87
C TRP A 259 18.02 20.67 10.58
N ILE A 260 18.64 20.81 9.40
CA ILE A 260 19.88 20.08 9.07
C ILE A 260 21.00 20.49 10.03
N THR A 261 21.20 21.78 10.24
CA THR A 261 22.34 22.30 11.04
C THR A 261 22.10 22.19 12.54
N LYS A 262 20.90 22.47 13.02
CA LYS A 262 20.56 22.51 14.45
C LYS A 262 20.17 21.14 15.01
N ALA A 263 19.52 20.29 14.22
CA ALA A 263 19.00 19.01 14.66
C ALA A 263 19.71 17.77 14.06
N GLY A 264 20.58 17.97 13.06
CA GLY A 264 21.35 16.86 12.48
C GLY A 264 20.53 15.93 11.60
N VAL A 265 19.53 16.44 10.87
CA VAL A 265 18.73 15.69 9.91
C VAL A 265 19.59 15.21 8.75
N ASP A 266 19.40 13.97 8.27
CA ASP A 266 20.24 13.30 7.29
C ASP A 266 19.62 13.23 5.89
N ALA A 267 18.28 13.32 5.80
CA ALA A 267 17.54 13.28 4.54
C ALA A 267 16.17 13.95 4.70
N PHE A 268 15.54 14.31 3.59
CA PHE A 268 14.16 14.77 3.54
C PHE A 268 13.24 13.87 2.74
N ARG A 269 12.07 13.58 3.30
CA ARG A 269 10.88 13.23 2.53
C ARG A 269 10.10 14.51 2.28
N ILE A 270 9.71 14.76 1.05
CA ILE A 270 8.98 15.96 0.63
C ILE A 270 7.53 15.58 0.40
N ASP A 271 6.67 16.09 1.28
CA ASP A 271 5.23 15.93 1.22
C ASP A 271 4.63 16.66 0.03
N THR A 272 3.54 16.13 -0.52
CA THR A 272 2.74 16.77 -1.59
C THR A 272 3.58 17.35 -2.75
N ALA A 273 4.72 16.71 -3.06
CA ALA A 273 5.65 17.22 -4.07
C ALA A 273 5.02 17.39 -5.46
N LYS A 274 3.96 16.65 -5.76
CA LYS A 274 3.17 16.75 -6.99
C LYS A 274 2.52 18.13 -7.15
N TYR A 275 2.19 18.82 -6.07
CA TYR A 275 1.41 20.05 -6.10
C TYR A 275 2.28 21.32 -6.27
N VAL A 276 3.59 21.19 -6.10
CA VAL A 276 4.57 22.28 -6.28
C VAL A 276 5.18 22.24 -7.68
N GLU A 277 5.54 23.37 -8.26
CA GLU A 277 6.20 23.44 -9.56
C GLU A 277 7.57 22.74 -9.52
N ALA A 278 7.85 21.95 -10.56
CA ALA A 278 9.07 21.14 -10.59
C ALA A 278 10.38 21.93 -10.55
N ASP A 279 10.39 23.20 -11.01
CA ASP A 279 11.57 24.08 -10.94
C ASP A 279 11.87 24.59 -9.53
N PHE A 280 10.87 24.64 -8.64
CA PHE A 280 11.08 24.91 -7.22
C PHE A 280 12.14 23.99 -6.64
N TYR A 281 12.09 22.70 -6.96
CA TYR A 281 13.03 21.71 -6.41
C TYR A 281 14.46 21.90 -6.89
N ASN A 282 14.67 22.49 -8.08
CA ASN A 282 16.01 22.87 -8.51
C ASN A 282 16.60 23.95 -7.59
N ASP A 283 15.83 24.98 -7.31
CA ASP A 283 16.24 26.07 -6.43
C ASP A 283 16.35 25.63 -4.96
N PHE A 284 15.32 24.98 -4.42
CA PHE A 284 15.24 24.59 -3.02
C PHE A 284 16.35 23.60 -2.62
N ILE A 285 16.64 22.64 -3.51
CA ILE A 285 17.61 21.57 -3.19
C ILE A 285 19.01 21.93 -3.64
N HIS A 286 19.18 22.51 -4.85
CA HIS A 286 20.47 22.55 -5.53
C HIS A 286 21.06 23.96 -5.73
N ALA A 287 20.36 25.03 -5.37
CA ALA A 287 20.94 26.37 -5.38
C ALA A 287 22.14 26.48 -4.41
N ASP A 288 22.96 27.52 -4.56
CA ASP A 288 24.12 27.75 -3.69
C ASP A 288 23.71 27.98 -2.23
N ASP A 289 22.47 28.44 -1.98
CA ASP A 289 21.84 28.58 -0.66
C ASP A 289 20.79 27.48 -0.41
N GLY A 290 20.73 26.47 -1.25
CA GLY A 290 19.80 25.34 -1.15
C GLY A 290 20.17 24.35 -0.05
N VAL A 291 19.21 23.50 0.33
CA VAL A 291 19.36 22.59 1.48
C VAL A 291 20.54 21.62 1.32
N ARG A 292 20.89 21.22 0.11
CA ARG A 292 22.06 20.37 -0.14
C ARG A 292 23.38 21.07 0.10
N ALA A 293 23.50 22.36 -0.27
CA ALA A 293 24.67 23.18 0.04
C ALA A 293 24.82 23.35 1.55
N ILE A 294 23.73 23.59 2.26
CA ILE A 294 23.72 23.68 3.73
C ILE A 294 24.13 22.34 4.35
N ALA A 295 23.56 21.21 3.90
CA ALA A 295 23.89 19.88 4.40
C ALA A 295 25.38 19.55 4.25
N LYS A 296 26.00 19.96 3.14
CA LYS A 296 27.43 19.78 2.90
C LYS A 296 28.30 20.47 3.97
N THR A 297 27.87 21.61 4.53
CA THR A 297 28.60 22.29 5.62
C THR A 297 28.67 21.47 6.91
N THR A 298 27.79 20.49 7.05
CA THR A 298 27.69 19.55 8.18
C THR A 298 28.35 18.19 7.89
N GLY A 299 29.03 18.04 6.74
CA GLY A 299 29.68 16.79 6.32
C GLY A 299 28.76 15.81 5.57
N ARG A 300 27.56 16.22 5.17
CA ARG A 300 26.60 15.41 4.39
C ARG A 300 26.72 15.69 2.90
N ASP A 301 27.65 15.03 2.22
CA ASP A 301 27.93 15.26 0.79
C ASP A 301 26.86 14.69 -0.14
N ASP A 302 26.16 13.63 0.25
CA ASP A 302 25.05 13.01 -0.49
C ASP A 302 23.74 13.11 0.33
N PHE A 303 23.33 14.35 0.66
CA PHE A 303 22.08 14.58 1.34
C PHE A 303 20.90 14.16 0.44
N PHE A 304 20.14 13.18 0.88
CA PHE A 304 19.13 12.51 0.08
C PHE A 304 17.78 13.19 0.21
N THR A 305 17.08 13.31 -0.92
CA THR A 305 15.71 13.83 -0.98
C THR A 305 14.82 12.89 -1.77
N PHE A 306 13.65 12.58 -1.22
CA PHE A 306 12.65 11.82 -1.96
C PHE A 306 11.26 12.44 -1.78
N GLY A 307 10.45 12.38 -2.85
CA GLY A 307 9.20 13.11 -2.91
C GLY A 307 7.98 12.22 -3.02
N GLU A 308 6.89 12.71 -2.43
CA GLU A 308 5.57 12.16 -2.63
C GLU A 308 4.95 12.74 -3.90
N ILE A 309 4.98 11.98 -4.98
CA ILE A 309 4.29 12.27 -6.22
C ILE A 309 3.25 11.17 -6.39
N PHE A 310 2.12 11.31 -5.68
CA PHE A 310 1.09 10.27 -5.65
C PHE A 310 0.47 10.09 -7.03
N ASN A 311 1.01 9.12 -7.77
CA ASN A 311 0.50 8.66 -9.06
C ASN A 311 0.73 7.16 -9.20
N THR A 312 -0.33 6.44 -9.52
CA THR A 312 -0.28 5.03 -9.90
C THR A 312 -0.44 4.90 -11.41
N SER A 313 -0.19 3.73 -11.97
CA SER A 313 -0.49 3.43 -13.37
C SER A 313 -1.39 2.22 -13.46
N LEU A 314 -2.24 2.17 -14.47
CA LEU A 314 -3.00 0.97 -14.79
C LEU A 314 -2.05 -0.16 -15.27
N PRO A 315 -2.48 -1.43 -15.20
CA PRO A 315 -1.69 -2.55 -15.71
C PRO A 315 -1.23 -2.31 -17.15
N TYR A 316 0.05 -2.56 -17.41
CA TYR A 316 0.70 -2.35 -18.73
C TYR A 316 0.68 -0.92 -19.28
N GLN A 317 0.47 0.10 -18.42
CA GLN A 317 0.58 1.52 -18.75
C GLN A 317 1.71 2.16 -17.92
N ASP A 318 2.16 3.36 -18.32
CA ASP A 318 3.32 4.05 -17.73
C ASP A 318 3.05 5.53 -17.37
N ASP A 319 1.81 5.96 -17.45
CA ASP A 319 1.39 7.36 -17.22
C ASP A 319 1.78 7.89 -15.84
N GLY A 320 1.67 7.05 -14.82
CA GLY A 320 2.10 7.39 -13.45
C GLY A 320 3.60 7.61 -13.35
N GLU A 321 4.41 6.69 -13.89
CA GLU A 321 5.87 6.83 -13.92
C GLU A 321 6.33 8.03 -14.74
N GLN A 322 5.68 8.30 -15.86
CA GLN A 322 5.99 9.47 -16.68
C GLN A 322 5.64 10.78 -15.96
N THR A 323 4.58 10.79 -15.17
CA THR A 323 4.23 11.94 -14.32
C THR A 323 5.24 12.14 -13.20
N ILE A 324 5.60 11.06 -12.49
CA ILE A 324 6.59 11.08 -11.40
C ILE A 324 7.94 11.57 -11.92
N LYS A 325 8.40 11.09 -13.09
CA LYS A 325 9.68 11.43 -13.68
C LYS A 325 9.89 12.95 -13.86
N LYS A 326 8.83 13.73 -14.07
CA LYS A 326 8.91 15.19 -14.25
C LYS A 326 9.48 15.93 -13.04
N TYR A 327 9.43 15.33 -11.85
CA TYR A 327 9.89 15.90 -10.60
C TYR A 327 11.28 15.42 -10.18
N LEU A 328 11.84 14.46 -10.90
CA LEU A 328 13.12 13.85 -10.55
C LEU A 328 14.27 14.50 -11.29
N SER A 329 15.46 14.36 -10.72
CA SER A 329 16.71 14.73 -11.39
C SER A 329 16.96 13.86 -12.62
N ASP A 330 17.44 14.48 -13.69
CA ASP A 330 17.91 13.82 -14.90
C ASP A 330 19.31 14.34 -15.31
N ASP A 331 19.78 13.99 -16.50
CA ASP A 331 21.11 14.42 -17.00
C ASP A 331 21.20 15.94 -17.25
N THR A 332 20.07 16.61 -17.41
CA THR A 332 19.99 18.02 -17.77
C THR A 332 19.53 18.93 -16.64
N THR A 333 18.68 18.40 -15.75
CA THR A 333 18.02 19.18 -14.71
C THR A 333 18.11 18.47 -13.36
N LYS A 334 18.52 19.20 -12.33
CA LYS A 334 18.57 18.68 -10.96
C LYS A 334 17.28 19.03 -10.22
N ARG A 335 16.67 18.01 -9.58
CA ARG A 335 15.43 18.11 -8.78
C ARG A 335 15.51 17.12 -7.61
N ILE A 336 14.42 16.50 -7.26
CA ILE A 336 14.32 15.43 -6.25
C ILE A 336 15.13 14.20 -6.70
N ASP A 337 15.83 13.53 -5.77
CA ASP A 337 16.68 12.38 -6.11
C ASP A 337 15.89 11.13 -6.45
N ALA A 338 14.79 10.88 -5.72
CA ALA A 338 13.97 9.68 -5.88
C ALA A 338 12.49 9.93 -5.56
N PRO A 339 11.58 9.11 -6.08
CA PRO A 339 10.19 9.16 -5.68
C PRO A 339 9.88 8.13 -4.60
N ILE A 340 8.78 8.32 -3.87
CA ILE A 340 8.02 7.23 -3.28
C ILE A 340 7.34 6.47 -4.43
N ASN A 341 7.53 5.14 -4.47
CA ASN A 341 7.19 4.32 -5.63
C ASN A 341 5.72 3.84 -5.60
N PHE A 342 4.79 4.76 -5.80
CA PHE A 342 3.35 4.45 -5.85
C PHE A 342 2.95 3.46 -6.94
N PRO A 343 3.53 3.47 -8.16
CA PRO A 343 3.20 2.45 -9.15
C PRO A 343 3.52 1.03 -8.68
N LEU A 344 4.66 0.82 -8.02
CA LEU A 344 5.02 -0.50 -7.49
C LEU A 344 4.14 -0.89 -6.29
N TYR A 345 3.83 0.06 -5.38
CA TYR A 345 2.87 -0.16 -4.28
C TYR A 345 1.55 -0.76 -4.81
N LYS A 346 0.94 -0.12 -5.80
CA LYS A 346 -0.33 -0.59 -6.35
C LYS A 346 -0.20 -1.96 -7.01
N GLU A 347 0.92 -2.22 -7.68
CA GLU A 347 1.16 -3.51 -8.30
C GLU A 347 1.39 -4.62 -7.25
N ILE A 348 2.05 -4.33 -6.14
CA ILE A 348 2.19 -5.26 -5.00
C ILE A 348 0.82 -5.65 -4.45
N GLU A 349 -0.07 -4.69 -4.25
CA GLU A 349 -1.45 -4.96 -3.83
C GLU A 349 -2.18 -5.85 -4.85
N ASN A 350 -2.12 -5.51 -6.14
CA ASN A 350 -2.76 -6.26 -7.22
C ASN A 350 -2.33 -7.73 -7.24
N ILE A 351 -1.03 -7.99 -7.10
CA ILE A 351 -0.46 -9.34 -7.23
C ILE A 351 -0.64 -10.15 -5.95
N PHE A 352 -0.19 -9.64 -4.82
CA PHE A 352 -0.10 -10.43 -3.58
C PHE A 352 -1.41 -10.47 -2.80
N ALA A 353 -2.25 -9.43 -2.91
CA ALA A 353 -3.57 -9.38 -2.32
C ALA A 353 -4.67 -9.76 -3.35
N GLY A 354 -4.64 -9.16 -4.53
CA GLY A 354 -5.66 -9.29 -5.56
C GLY A 354 -5.53 -10.51 -6.48
N GLY A 355 -4.43 -11.27 -6.41
CA GLY A 355 -4.22 -12.49 -7.21
C GLY A 355 -4.13 -12.24 -8.72
N LYS A 356 -3.74 -11.03 -9.13
CA LYS A 356 -3.60 -10.66 -10.54
C LYS A 356 -2.39 -11.36 -11.19
N PRO A 357 -2.32 -11.38 -12.54
CA PRO A 357 -1.20 -11.97 -13.28
C PRO A 357 0.15 -11.40 -12.86
N THR A 358 1.10 -12.26 -12.50
CA THR A 358 2.45 -11.81 -12.09
C THR A 358 3.22 -11.14 -13.25
N ALA A 359 2.79 -11.34 -14.49
CA ALA A 359 3.27 -10.60 -15.66
C ALA A 359 3.07 -9.08 -15.55
N GLN A 360 2.06 -8.61 -14.80
CA GLN A 360 1.89 -7.17 -14.51
C GLN A 360 3.06 -6.65 -13.66
N LEU A 361 3.47 -7.41 -12.64
CA LEU A 361 4.63 -7.07 -11.81
C LEU A 361 5.95 -7.11 -12.61
N SER A 362 6.09 -8.09 -13.50
CA SER A 362 7.22 -8.15 -14.45
C SER A 362 7.32 -6.88 -15.28
N TYR A 363 6.21 -6.47 -15.89
CA TYR A 363 6.12 -5.23 -16.66
C TYR A 363 6.51 -4.00 -15.83
N ARG A 364 5.97 -3.88 -14.61
CA ARG A 364 6.22 -2.74 -13.72
C ARG A 364 7.69 -2.62 -13.34
N LEU A 365 8.32 -3.72 -12.95
CA LEU A 365 9.74 -3.74 -12.56
C LEU A 365 10.68 -3.48 -13.76
N GLU A 366 10.36 -4.01 -14.94
CA GLU A 366 11.11 -3.71 -16.17
C GLU A 366 10.92 -2.27 -16.65
N LEU A 367 9.71 -1.72 -16.52
CA LEU A 367 9.42 -0.33 -16.83
C LEU A 367 10.22 0.62 -15.93
N ALA A 368 10.27 0.35 -14.63
CA ALA A 368 11.05 1.14 -13.69
C ALA A 368 12.53 1.25 -14.09
N GLN A 369 13.14 0.16 -14.60
CA GLN A 369 14.51 0.18 -15.12
C GLN A 369 14.69 1.01 -16.40
N LYS A 370 13.61 1.29 -17.14
CA LYS A 370 13.62 2.09 -18.38
C LYS A 370 13.37 3.57 -18.10
N VAL A 371 12.54 3.87 -17.11
CA VAL A 371 12.05 5.22 -16.82
C VAL A 371 12.96 5.95 -15.83
N TYR A 372 13.39 5.29 -14.77
CA TYR A 372 14.16 5.91 -13.69
C TYR A 372 15.66 5.71 -13.89
N ALA A 373 16.44 6.75 -13.58
CA ALA A 373 17.91 6.74 -13.74
C ALA A 373 18.59 5.76 -12.79
N ASP A 374 18.12 5.63 -11.55
CA ASP A 374 18.66 4.71 -10.54
C ASP A 374 17.52 4.02 -9.77
N THR A 375 17.20 2.80 -10.18
CA THR A 375 16.18 1.99 -9.49
C THR A 375 16.60 1.59 -8.06
N GLY A 376 17.87 1.65 -7.73
CA GLY A 376 18.38 1.37 -6.38
C GLY A 376 18.01 2.43 -5.35
N LYS A 377 17.66 3.65 -5.79
CA LYS A 377 17.21 4.75 -4.92
C LYS A 377 15.70 4.89 -4.81
N LEU A 378 14.89 4.12 -5.58
CA LEU A 378 13.43 4.15 -5.45
C LEU A 378 13.00 3.78 -4.03
N VAL A 379 12.15 4.60 -3.42
CA VAL A 379 11.65 4.37 -2.06
C VAL A 379 10.41 3.48 -2.16
N ASN A 380 10.60 2.18 -1.93
CA ASN A 380 9.60 1.14 -2.13
C ASN A 380 8.86 0.82 -0.82
N PHE A 381 7.55 0.69 -0.87
CA PHE A 381 6.71 0.43 0.29
C PHE A 381 5.55 -0.51 -0.07
N ILE A 382 4.90 -1.10 0.93
CA ILE A 382 3.74 -1.97 0.78
C ILE A 382 2.47 -1.23 1.15
N ASP A 383 2.50 -0.50 2.25
CA ASP A 383 1.46 0.44 2.66
C ASP A 383 2.05 1.61 3.46
N ASN A 384 1.24 2.64 3.75
CA ASN A 384 1.61 3.79 4.57
C ASN A 384 0.36 4.36 5.29
N HIS A 385 0.49 5.56 5.86
CA HIS A 385 -0.57 6.21 6.64
C HIS A 385 -1.72 6.82 5.79
N ASP A 386 -1.56 6.88 4.46
CA ASP A 386 -2.52 7.48 3.52
C ASP A 386 -3.17 6.49 2.56
N VAL A 387 -2.80 5.21 2.65
CA VAL A 387 -3.40 4.15 1.84
C VAL A 387 -3.95 3.03 2.71
N VAL A 388 -4.74 2.16 2.10
CA VAL A 388 -5.28 0.97 2.77
C VAL A 388 -4.13 0.07 3.24
N ARG A 389 -4.20 -0.40 4.48
CA ARG A 389 -3.25 -1.43 4.94
C ARG A 389 -3.34 -2.67 4.09
N PHE A 390 -2.19 -3.25 3.76
CA PHE A 390 -2.14 -4.47 2.94
C PHE A 390 -3.02 -5.58 3.52
N LEU A 391 -3.05 -5.76 4.83
CA LEU A 391 -3.86 -6.81 5.47
C LEU A 391 -5.37 -6.52 5.50
N GLN A 392 -5.81 -5.32 5.11
CA GLN A 392 -7.21 -5.10 4.74
C GLN A 392 -7.52 -5.64 3.33
N ALA A 393 -6.54 -5.60 2.44
CA ALA A 393 -6.66 -6.03 1.05
C ALA A 393 -6.27 -7.51 0.84
N GLY A 394 -5.26 -8.01 1.56
CA GLY A 394 -4.64 -9.31 1.39
C GLY A 394 -4.66 -10.19 2.65
N ASN A 395 -3.90 -11.26 2.61
CA ASN A 395 -3.67 -12.17 3.73
C ASN A 395 -2.21 -12.16 4.16
N ILE A 396 -1.92 -12.83 5.28
CA ILE A 396 -0.58 -12.83 5.90
C ILE A 396 0.48 -13.48 5.01
N ASP A 397 0.15 -14.52 4.22
CA ASP A 397 1.11 -15.16 3.33
C ASP A 397 1.48 -14.27 2.15
N GLY A 398 0.50 -13.58 1.55
CA GLY A 398 0.74 -12.54 0.53
C GLY A 398 1.57 -11.39 1.07
N PHE A 399 1.31 -10.97 2.31
CA PHE A 399 2.08 -9.92 2.99
C PHE A 399 3.54 -10.30 3.19
N LYS A 400 3.80 -11.52 3.64
CA LYS A 400 5.17 -12.05 3.74
C LYS A 400 5.88 -12.11 2.40
N GLN A 401 5.16 -12.53 1.33
CA GLN A 401 5.72 -12.55 -0.03
C GLN A 401 6.04 -11.14 -0.54
N ALA A 402 5.17 -10.16 -0.28
CA ALA A 402 5.41 -8.77 -0.63
C ALA A 402 6.68 -8.22 0.06
N TYR A 403 6.91 -8.56 1.33
CA TYR A 403 8.15 -8.22 2.02
C TYR A 403 9.39 -8.90 1.42
N VAL A 404 9.28 -10.17 0.99
CA VAL A 404 10.40 -10.80 0.26
C VAL A 404 10.72 -10.03 -1.01
N LEU A 405 9.71 -9.63 -1.80
CA LEU A 405 9.92 -8.79 -2.97
C LEU A 405 10.63 -7.48 -2.59
N LEU A 406 10.11 -6.77 -1.61
CA LEU A 406 10.61 -5.46 -1.16
C LEU A 406 12.09 -5.50 -0.77
N PHE A 407 12.51 -6.56 -0.08
CA PHE A 407 13.89 -6.72 0.41
C PHE A 407 14.85 -7.31 -0.61
N THR A 408 14.37 -7.94 -1.68
CA THR A 408 15.20 -8.65 -2.66
C THR A 408 15.21 -8.03 -4.06
N THR A 409 14.45 -6.96 -4.28
CA THR A 409 14.49 -6.13 -5.50
C THR A 409 15.27 -4.84 -5.29
N PRO A 410 15.70 -4.13 -6.37
CA PRO A 410 16.30 -2.80 -6.25
C PRO A 410 15.34 -1.80 -5.59
N GLY A 411 15.91 -0.82 -4.90
CA GLY A 411 15.19 0.23 -4.17
C GLY A 411 15.41 0.15 -2.66
N ILE A 412 14.98 1.17 -1.95
CA ILE A 412 15.12 1.33 -0.51
C ILE A 412 13.80 0.84 0.12
N PRO A 413 13.79 -0.25 0.88
CA PRO A 413 12.57 -0.76 1.52
C PRO A 413 12.13 0.15 2.65
N VAL A 414 10.83 0.48 2.68
CA VAL A 414 10.16 1.17 3.79
C VAL A 414 9.24 0.20 4.49
N ILE A 415 9.35 0.15 5.81
CA ILE A 415 8.45 -0.56 6.70
C ILE A 415 7.60 0.50 7.38
N TYR A 416 6.30 0.43 7.26
CA TYR A 416 5.41 1.33 7.98
C TYR A 416 5.11 0.78 9.37
N GLN A 417 5.05 1.65 10.39
CA GLN A 417 4.79 1.25 11.77
C GLN A 417 3.59 0.31 11.88
N GLY A 418 3.78 -0.78 12.60
CA GLY A 418 2.77 -1.81 12.81
C GLY A 418 2.73 -2.92 11.78
N ASP A 419 3.43 -2.82 10.65
CA ASP A 419 3.55 -3.92 9.68
C ASP A 419 4.19 -5.15 10.31
N GLU A 420 5.20 -4.92 11.14
CA GLU A 420 5.89 -5.97 11.90
C GLU A 420 5.00 -6.59 13.00
N GLN A 421 3.81 -6.00 13.24
CA GLN A 421 2.79 -6.51 14.16
C GLN A 421 1.49 -6.91 13.44
N ALA A 422 1.50 -6.87 12.08
CA ALA A 422 0.35 -7.20 11.25
C ALA A 422 -0.89 -6.31 11.52
N HIS A 423 -0.68 -4.99 11.67
CA HIS A 423 -1.76 -4.03 11.86
C HIS A 423 -2.70 -3.99 10.64
N ILE A 424 -3.99 -3.73 10.92
CA ILE A 424 -5.04 -3.65 9.90
C ILE A 424 -5.66 -2.26 9.76
N LEU A 425 -5.50 -1.37 10.76
CA LEU A 425 -5.99 -0.01 10.70
C LEU A 425 -4.87 0.94 10.26
N ALA A 426 -5.18 1.86 9.35
CA ALA A 426 -4.16 2.71 8.70
C ALA A 426 -3.30 3.50 9.69
N ARG A 427 -3.90 4.08 10.73
CA ARG A 427 -3.21 4.93 11.72
C ARG A 427 -3.26 4.37 13.13
N GLN A 428 -3.27 3.05 13.27
CA GLN A 428 -3.27 2.33 14.56
C GLN A 428 -2.02 2.65 15.37
N THR A 429 -2.20 2.82 16.70
CA THR A 429 -1.06 3.09 17.61
C THR A 429 -0.25 1.83 17.91
N MET A 430 1.03 2.03 18.24
CA MET A 430 1.91 0.95 18.71
C MET A 430 1.87 0.75 20.24
N PHE A 431 1.34 1.71 20.99
CA PHE A 431 1.28 1.68 22.45
C PHE A 431 -0.14 1.39 22.97
N ALA A 432 -0.21 0.90 24.21
CA ALA A 432 -1.45 0.51 24.87
C ALA A 432 -2.37 1.71 25.12
N GLY A 433 -3.68 1.51 24.93
CA GLY A 433 -4.71 2.52 25.17
C GLY A 433 -4.90 3.56 24.08
N GLY A 434 -4.06 3.56 23.04
CA GLY A 434 -4.26 4.38 21.87
C GLY A 434 -5.20 3.75 20.84
N TYR A 435 -5.43 4.45 19.74
CA TYR A 435 -6.37 4.03 18.70
C TYR A 435 -6.06 2.64 18.15
N GLY A 436 -7.01 1.74 18.28
CA GLY A 436 -6.93 0.36 17.80
C GLY A 436 -5.99 -0.57 18.58
N SER A 437 -5.41 -0.13 19.71
CA SER A 437 -4.44 -0.92 20.49
C SER A 437 -4.76 -0.94 21.99
N GLU A 438 -5.36 -2.04 22.46
CA GLU A 438 -5.63 -2.24 23.88
C GLU A 438 -4.36 -2.55 24.69
N VAL A 439 -3.37 -3.14 24.04
CA VAL A 439 -2.08 -3.53 24.64
C VAL A 439 -0.92 -3.00 23.81
N SER A 440 0.27 -2.92 24.42
CA SER A 440 1.49 -2.55 23.69
C SER A 440 1.78 -3.51 22.54
N GLN A 441 2.06 -2.97 21.37
CA GLN A 441 2.34 -3.72 20.16
C GLN A 441 3.85 -3.95 19.93
N PHE A 442 4.73 -3.46 20.79
CA PHE A 442 6.18 -3.67 20.67
C PHE A 442 6.58 -5.11 21.02
N ASN A 443 6.15 -6.08 20.20
CA ASN A 443 6.42 -7.50 20.39
C ASN A 443 7.49 -8.03 19.42
N PRO A 444 8.76 -8.20 19.84
CA PRO A 444 9.82 -8.72 18.95
C PRO A 444 9.66 -10.22 18.64
N ASN A 445 8.67 -10.87 19.24
CA ASN A 445 8.38 -12.29 19.01
C ASN A 445 7.23 -12.52 18.02
N SER A 446 6.59 -11.46 17.52
CA SER A 446 5.56 -11.60 16.49
C SER A 446 6.14 -12.27 15.23
N GLU A 447 5.29 -12.94 14.49
CA GLU A 447 5.69 -13.67 13.29
C GLU A 447 6.23 -12.71 12.23
N MET A 448 5.55 -11.58 12.00
CA MET A 448 5.95 -10.59 11.02
C MET A 448 7.24 -9.86 11.41
N TYR A 449 7.42 -9.54 12.71
CA TYR A 449 8.69 -8.98 13.18
C TYR A 449 9.88 -9.88 12.84
N LYS A 450 9.78 -11.18 13.15
CA LYS A 450 10.83 -12.16 12.85
C LYS A 450 11.05 -12.34 11.36
N HIS A 451 9.97 -12.28 10.57
CA HIS A 451 10.04 -12.37 9.12
C HIS A 451 10.82 -11.17 8.54
N ILE A 452 10.44 -9.95 8.88
CA ILE A 452 11.10 -8.71 8.44
C ILE A 452 12.56 -8.67 8.92
N GLN A 453 12.81 -9.02 10.20
CA GLN A 453 14.17 -9.10 10.75
C GLN A 453 15.05 -10.07 9.93
N THR A 454 14.50 -11.21 9.52
CA THR A 454 15.23 -12.21 8.72
C THR A 454 15.57 -11.64 7.33
N LEU A 455 14.61 -10.93 6.71
CA LEU A 455 14.81 -10.30 5.40
C LEU A 455 15.80 -9.13 5.47
N ALA A 456 15.77 -8.33 6.53
CA ALA A 456 16.75 -7.27 6.75
C ALA A 456 18.18 -7.83 6.89
N LYS A 457 18.34 -8.93 7.63
CA LYS A 457 19.60 -9.68 7.71
C LYS A 457 20.03 -10.25 6.35
N LEU A 458 19.09 -10.82 5.58
CA LEU A 458 19.33 -11.34 4.23
C LEU A 458 19.87 -10.24 3.31
N ARG A 459 19.19 -9.08 3.27
CA ARG A 459 19.57 -7.94 2.42
C ARG A 459 21.00 -7.44 2.75
N LYS A 460 21.34 -7.39 4.03
CA LYS A 460 22.67 -6.96 4.50
C LYS A 460 23.81 -7.93 4.12
N GLN A 461 23.51 -9.20 3.82
CA GLN A 461 24.53 -10.21 3.53
C GLN A 461 25.21 -10.00 2.18
N SER A 462 24.54 -9.35 1.20
CA SER A 462 25.12 -9.18 -0.14
C SER A 462 24.59 -7.94 -0.84
N LYS A 463 25.52 -7.18 -1.45
CA LYS A 463 25.17 -6.04 -2.32
C LYS A 463 24.37 -6.42 -3.56
N VAL A 464 24.21 -7.70 -3.85
CA VAL A 464 23.35 -8.16 -4.95
C VAL A 464 21.90 -7.71 -4.74
N PHE A 465 21.42 -7.56 -3.49
CA PHE A 465 20.07 -7.12 -3.17
C PHE A 465 19.90 -5.60 -3.17
N THR A 466 21.00 -4.84 -3.06
CA THR A 466 20.98 -3.37 -2.98
C THR A 466 21.46 -2.69 -4.25
N HIS A 467 22.38 -3.32 -4.99
CA HIS A 467 23.02 -2.78 -6.19
C HIS A 467 22.81 -3.67 -7.42
N GLY A 468 22.08 -4.77 -7.28
CA GLY A 468 21.87 -5.75 -8.34
C GLY A 468 21.04 -5.22 -9.50
N LYS A 469 21.33 -5.70 -10.71
CA LYS A 469 20.49 -5.53 -11.88
C LYS A 469 19.44 -6.64 -11.91
N LEU A 470 18.20 -6.26 -12.01
CA LEU A 470 17.06 -7.16 -12.08
C LEU A 470 16.90 -7.74 -13.50
N ASN A 471 16.58 -9.03 -13.59
CA ASN A 471 16.19 -9.73 -14.80
C ASN A 471 15.04 -10.68 -14.48
N ILE A 472 13.89 -10.54 -15.15
CA ILE A 472 12.75 -11.44 -15.00
C ILE A 472 13.07 -12.77 -15.68
N LEU A 473 12.76 -13.89 -15.04
CA LEU A 473 13.03 -15.24 -15.52
C LEU A 473 11.76 -15.99 -15.89
N ALA A 474 10.68 -15.79 -15.14
CA ALA A 474 9.37 -16.39 -15.42
C ALA A 474 8.27 -15.62 -14.69
N ASP A 475 7.11 -15.59 -15.29
CA ASP A 475 5.87 -15.05 -14.72
C ASP A 475 4.64 -15.84 -15.19
N SER A 476 3.47 -15.43 -14.69
CA SER A 476 2.16 -15.96 -15.06
C SER A 476 1.33 -14.87 -15.74
N GLU A 477 0.84 -15.14 -16.94
CA GLU A 477 0.02 -14.22 -17.72
C GLU A 477 -1.48 -14.25 -17.36
N PHE A 478 -1.93 -15.28 -16.62
CA PHE A 478 -3.36 -15.60 -16.51
C PHE A 478 -3.92 -15.52 -15.09
N GLY A 479 -3.12 -15.10 -14.12
CA GLY A 479 -3.51 -14.94 -12.72
C GLY A 479 -2.35 -15.16 -11.78
N ALA A 480 -2.65 -15.31 -10.50
CA ALA A 480 -1.66 -15.69 -9.50
C ALA A 480 -0.95 -16.99 -9.92
N GLY A 481 0.34 -17.05 -9.71
CA GLY A 481 1.16 -18.18 -10.13
C GLY A 481 2.64 -17.94 -9.93
N VAL A 482 3.45 -18.48 -10.83
CA VAL A 482 4.91 -18.32 -10.79
C VAL A 482 5.29 -16.86 -10.95
N PHE A 483 6.26 -16.42 -10.15
CA PHE A 483 7.06 -15.22 -10.38
C PHE A 483 8.51 -15.53 -10.04
N ALA A 484 9.41 -15.38 -11.01
CA ALA A 484 10.82 -15.67 -10.81
C ALA A 484 11.71 -14.61 -11.42
N TYR A 485 12.74 -14.20 -10.70
CA TYR A 485 13.71 -13.20 -11.16
C TYR A 485 15.11 -13.47 -10.63
N GLN A 486 16.09 -12.87 -11.30
CA GLN A 486 17.47 -12.85 -10.92
C GLN A 486 17.93 -11.42 -10.60
N GLN A 487 18.70 -11.29 -9.53
CA GLN A 487 19.53 -10.12 -9.27
C GLN A 487 20.97 -10.46 -9.57
N SER A 488 21.71 -9.56 -10.21
CA SER A 488 23.13 -9.78 -10.50
C SER A 488 23.98 -8.53 -10.21
N TYR A 489 25.10 -8.72 -9.51
CA TYR A 489 26.05 -7.67 -9.17
C TYR A 489 27.47 -8.22 -9.02
N GLN A 490 28.43 -7.68 -9.77
CA GLN A 490 29.85 -8.02 -9.68
C GLN A 490 30.16 -9.53 -9.65
N GLY A 491 29.45 -10.31 -10.48
CA GLY A 491 29.64 -11.76 -10.55
C GLY A 491 28.88 -12.58 -9.51
N GLN A 492 28.17 -11.96 -8.62
CA GLN A 492 27.20 -12.58 -7.70
C GLN A 492 25.81 -12.62 -8.35
N SER A 493 25.01 -13.61 -8.02
CA SER A 493 23.62 -13.72 -8.47
C SER A 493 22.74 -14.22 -7.33
N ALA A 494 21.58 -13.62 -7.20
CA ALA A 494 20.48 -14.13 -6.38
C ALA A 494 19.32 -14.50 -7.29
N TYR A 495 18.70 -15.65 -7.04
CA TYR A 495 17.50 -16.13 -7.76
C TYR A 495 16.37 -16.21 -6.77
N VAL A 496 15.26 -15.55 -7.09
CA VAL A 496 14.05 -15.58 -6.29
C VAL A 496 12.98 -16.28 -7.09
N LEU A 497 12.45 -17.37 -6.53
CA LEU A 497 11.38 -18.18 -7.12
C LEU A 497 10.18 -18.09 -6.18
N MET A 498 9.03 -17.65 -6.67
CA MET A 498 7.82 -17.56 -5.87
C MET A 498 6.59 -18.12 -6.61
N ASN A 499 5.64 -18.59 -5.79
CA ASN A 499 4.28 -18.88 -6.21
C ASN A 499 3.32 -17.97 -5.47
N THR A 500 2.63 -17.09 -6.19
CA THR A 500 1.65 -16.16 -5.60
C THR A 500 0.24 -16.74 -5.51
N ALA A 501 0.02 -17.97 -6.03
CA ALA A 501 -1.28 -18.65 -5.96
C ALA A 501 -1.47 -19.36 -4.61
N ASN A 502 -2.74 -19.61 -4.24
CA ASN A 502 -3.12 -20.39 -3.06
C ASN A 502 -3.10 -21.91 -3.30
N GLU A 503 -2.55 -22.35 -4.42
CA GLU A 503 -2.43 -23.74 -4.82
C GLU A 503 -1.04 -24.04 -5.37
N PRO A 504 -0.60 -25.31 -5.43
CA PRO A 504 0.68 -25.67 -6.04
C PRO A 504 0.69 -25.34 -7.53
N VAL A 505 1.83 -24.78 -8.01
CA VAL A 505 2.03 -24.48 -9.43
C VAL A 505 3.30 -25.15 -9.97
N LEU A 506 3.32 -25.39 -11.27
CA LEU A 506 4.48 -25.91 -11.98
C LEU A 506 5.42 -24.74 -12.31
N LEU A 507 6.64 -24.81 -11.83
CA LEU A 507 7.76 -24.01 -12.30
C LEU A 507 8.34 -24.69 -13.55
N SER A 508 8.05 -24.15 -14.72
CA SER A 508 8.65 -24.59 -15.99
C SER A 508 10.17 -24.41 -15.94
N GLN A 509 10.91 -25.15 -16.78
CA GLN A 509 12.38 -25.11 -16.79
C GLN A 509 12.91 -23.69 -17.01
N ILE A 510 13.57 -23.15 -16.02
CA ILE A 510 14.34 -21.92 -16.10
C ILE A 510 15.81 -22.31 -16.29
N ASN A 511 16.37 -22.05 -17.46
CA ASN A 511 17.78 -22.31 -17.74
C ASN A 511 18.64 -21.15 -17.20
N THR A 512 19.75 -21.51 -16.55
CA THR A 512 20.74 -20.56 -16.05
C THR A 512 22.13 -20.88 -16.58
N SER A 513 23.02 -19.89 -16.61
CA SER A 513 24.43 -20.09 -16.97
C SER A 513 25.24 -20.82 -15.87
N LEU A 514 24.64 -21.06 -14.73
CA LEU A 514 25.20 -21.77 -13.58
C LEU A 514 24.58 -23.17 -13.48
N ASN A 515 25.25 -24.03 -12.73
CA ASN A 515 24.66 -25.29 -12.27
C ASN A 515 24.10 -25.07 -10.83
N PRO A 516 22.82 -24.71 -10.64
CA PRO A 516 22.29 -24.37 -9.33
C PRO A 516 22.43 -25.51 -8.33
N GLN A 517 22.31 -26.75 -8.76
CA GLN A 517 22.43 -27.91 -7.90
C GLN A 517 23.79 -28.02 -7.17
N LYS A 518 24.83 -27.48 -7.78
CA LYS A 518 26.20 -27.48 -7.21
C LYS A 518 26.67 -26.12 -6.71
N GLN A 519 26.14 -25.04 -7.26
CA GLN A 519 26.66 -23.68 -7.08
C GLN A 519 25.71 -22.72 -6.35
N ALA A 520 24.41 -23.04 -6.27
CA ALA A 520 23.44 -22.19 -5.59
C ALA A 520 23.24 -22.65 -4.14
N LYS A 521 23.32 -21.70 -3.22
CA LYS A 521 23.02 -21.89 -1.79
C LYS A 521 21.64 -21.31 -1.50
N LEU A 522 20.77 -22.09 -0.84
CA LEU A 522 19.52 -21.56 -0.32
C LEU A 522 19.82 -20.58 0.83
N LEU A 523 19.34 -19.34 0.73
CA LEU A 523 19.46 -18.32 1.77
C LEU A 523 18.18 -18.16 2.59
N PHE A 524 17.02 -18.32 1.92
CA PHE A 524 15.72 -18.14 2.55
C PHE A 524 14.66 -19.02 1.86
N SER A 525 13.69 -19.50 2.63
CA SER A 525 12.50 -20.15 2.09
C SER A 525 11.25 -19.83 2.94
N LEU A 526 10.10 -19.75 2.28
CA LEU A 526 8.79 -19.59 2.88
C LEU A 526 7.86 -20.65 2.30
N ASN A 527 7.06 -21.32 3.14
CA ASN A 527 6.08 -22.34 2.76
C ASN A 527 6.67 -23.45 1.84
N LEU A 528 7.94 -23.79 2.02
CA LEU A 528 8.68 -24.74 1.19
C LEU A 528 9.64 -25.56 2.05
N THR A 529 9.43 -26.88 2.09
CA THR A 529 10.21 -27.81 2.93
C THR A 529 11.41 -28.42 2.23
N LYS A 530 11.43 -28.47 0.88
CA LYS A 530 12.49 -29.09 0.07
C LYS A 530 12.85 -28.20 -1.11
N ALA A 531 13.42 -27.03 -0.81
CA ALA A 531 13.79 -26.06 -1.85
C ALA A 531 14.83 -26.63 -2.85
N GLU A 532 15.70 -27.52 -2.43
CA GLU A 532 16.71 -28.16 -3.28
C GLU A 532 16.11 -28.99 -4.42
N ALA A 533 14.86 -29.48 -4.25
CA ALA A 533 14.15 -30.20 -5.29
C ALA A 533 13.81 -29.30 -6.51
N LEU A 534 13.87 -27.98 -6.35
CA LEU A 534 13.70 -27.02 -7.46
C LEU A 534 14.96 -26.86 -8.32
N THR A 535 16.10 -27.42 -7.93
CA THR A 535 17.37 -27.25 -8.65
C THR A 535 17.70 -28.45 -9.51
N ASN A 536 18.25 -28.22 -10.72
CA ASN A 536 18.87 -29.25 -11.53
C ASN A 536 20.21 -28.75 -12.09
N THR A 537 20.86 -29.52 -12.95
CA THR A 537 22.18 -29.16 -13.53
C THR A 537 22.13 -28.01 -14.52
N GLN A 538 20.94 -27.61 -14.99
CA GLN A 538 20.73 -26.58 -16.02
C GLN A 538 20.03 -25.34 -15.50
N GLY A 539 19.41 -25.42 -14.32
CA GLY A 539 18.65 -24.29 -13.78
C GLY A 539 17.65 -24.71 -12.71
N PHE A 540 16.46 -24.17 -12.79
CA PHE A 540 15.37 -24.39 -11.83
C PHE A 540 14.14 -24.94 -12.53
N THR A 541 13.47 -25.91 -11.91
CA THR A 541 12.21 -26.51 -12.36
C THR A 541 11.55 -27.29 -11.21
N GLY A 542 10.26 -27.60 -11.32
CA GLY A 542 9.57 -28.43 -10.35
C GLY A 542 8.29 -27.81 -9.81
N VAL A 543 7.85 -28.28 -8.65
CA VAL A 543 6.60 -27.83 -8.03
C VAL A 543 6.86 -26.80 -6.95
N LEU A 544 6.24 -25.63 -7.09
CA LEU A 544 6.18 -24.61 -6.05
C LEU A 544 4.87 -24.76 -5.27
N PRO A 545 4.91 -25.11 -3.98
CA PRO A 545 3.73 -25.14 -3.12
C PRO A 545 3.00 -23.80 -3.09
N ALA A 546 1.73 -23.80 -2.61
CA ALA A 546 0.95 -22.59 -2.42
C ALA A 546 1.73 -21.54 -1.62
N ARG A 547 1.71 -20.28 -2.06
CA ARG A 547 2.32 -19.13 -1.37
C ARG A 547 3.80 -19.34 -0.98
N SER A 548 4.52 -20.20 -1.72
CA SER A 548 5.93 -20.49 -1.42
C SER A 548 6.90 -19.48 -2.02
N VAL A 549 8.08 -19.37 -1.40
CA VAL A 549 9.23 -18.62 -1.90
C VAL A 549 10.51 -19.40 -1.63
N ALA A 550 11.47 -19.33 -2.56
CA ALA A 550 12.86 -19.73 -2.36
C ALA A 550 13.80 -18.64 -2.87
N VAL A 551 14.80 -18.28 -2.06
CA VAL A 551 15.86 -17.34 -2.44
C VAL A 551 17.19 -18.12 -2.46
N PHE A 552 17.76 -18.26 -3.65
CA PHE A 552 19.05 -18.88 -3.86
C PHE A 552 20.10 -17.83 -4.17
N TYR A 553 21.32 -18.05 -3.71
CA TYR A 553 22.47 -17.20 -3.98
C TYR A 553 23.61 -18.02 -4.58
N ALA A 554 24.26 -17.47 -5.57
CA ALA A 554 25.41 -18.08 -6.22
C ALA A 554 26.51 -17.05 -6.50
N GLU A 555 27.75 -17.44 -6.23
CA GLU A 555 28.94 -16.70 -6.67
C GLU A 555 29.46 -17.28 -7.97
N LYS A 556 29.99 -16.42 -8.84
CA LYS A 556 30.59 -16.87 -10.09
C LYS A 556 31.88 -17.65 -9.77
N GLY A 557 31.79 -18.97 -9.82
CA GLY A 557 32.98 -19.80 -9.72
C GLY A 557 33.98 -19.46 -10.83
N ALA A 558 35.27 -19.53 -10.56
CA ALA A 558 36.38 -19.19 -11.45
C ALA A 558 36.48 -20.07 -12.72
N SER A 559 35.43 -20.54 -13.32
CA SER A 559 35.42 -21.36 -14.53
C SER A 559 34.15 -21.19 -15.37
N ALA A 560 33.98 -19.98 -15.93
CA ALA A 560 32.96 -19.74 -16.97
C ALA A 560 33.52 -19.83 -18.41
N ASN A 561 34.59 -20.55 -18.64
CA ASN A 561 35.22 -20.76 -19.96
C ASN A 561 35.35 -22.24 -20.35
N LYS A 562 34.27 -22.97 -20.25
CA LYS A 562 34.02 -24.14 -21.10
C LYS A 562 32.60 -24.04 -21.60
N GLN A 563 32.42 -23.80 -22.91
CA GLN A 563 31.17 -24.02 -23.59
C GLN A 563 30.60 -25.33 -23.04
N ILE A 564 29.48 -25.26 -22.35
CA ILE A 564 28.70 -26.44 -22.00
C ILE A 564 28.33 -27.03 -23.35
N LYS A 565 29.07 -28.10 -23.77
CA LYS A 565 28.61 -28.94 -24.86
C LYS A 565 27.19 -29.30 -24.47
N GLN A 566 26.23 -28.95 -25.32
CA GLN A 566 24.82 -29.40 -25.18
C GLN A 566 24.87 -30.92 -25.11
N ASN A 567 24.94 -31.47 -23.90
CA ASN A 567 24.60 -32.88 -23.71
C ASN A 567 23.17 -33.00 -24.18
N LYS A 568 22.91 -33.75 -25.23
CA LYS A 568 21.56 -34.11 -25.69
C LYS A 568 20.80 -34.49 -24.45
N GLN A 569 19.74 -33.76 -24.18
CA GLN A 569 18.85 -33.97 -23.03
C GLN A 569 18.38 -35.42 -23.06
N LYS A 570 18.79 -36.20 -22.07
CA LYS A 570 18.51 -37.63 -22.04
C LYS A 570 17.00 -37.89 -21.92
N ASN A 571 16.28 -36.95 -21.27
CA ASN A 571 14.84 -36.99 -21.10
C ASN A 571 14.24 -35.76 -21.77
N TRP A 572 13.14 -35.96 -22.47
CA TRP A 572 12.42 -34.87 -23.17
C TRP A 572 10.93 -35.22 -23.30
N ILE A 573 10.09 -34.19 -23.37
CA ILE A 573 8.67 -34.25 -23.72
C ILE A 573 8.43 -33.24 -24.85
N THR A 574 7.75 -33.68 -25.92
CA THR A 574 7.31 -32.80 -27.00
C THR A 574 5.80 -32.86 -27.12
N SER A 575 5.17 -31.76 -27.53
CA SER A 575 3.76 -31.66 -27.86
C SER A 575 3.55 -31.13 -29.27
N ASN A 576 2.54 -31.64 -29.94
CA ASN A 576 2.11 -31.15 -31.23
C ASN A 576 1.45 -29.76 -31.05
N LYS A 577 1.57 -28.89 -32.06
CA LYS A 577 0.93 -27.58 -32.03
C LYS A 577 -0.59 -27.68 -31.98
N ILE A 578 -1.21 -26.86 -31.15
CA ILE A 578 -2.67 -26.73 -31.04
C ILE A 578 -3.18 -25.46 -31.72
N ALA A 579 -4.49 -25.39 -31.95
CA ALA A 579 -5.14 -24.17 -32.42
C ALA A 579 -4.96 -23.03 -31.40
N LYS A 580 -4.82 -21.82 -31.88
CA LYS A 580 -4.64 -20.63 -31.00
C LYS A 580 -5.94 -20.17 -30.34
N GLU A 581 -7.08 -20.54 -30.90
CA GLU A 581 -8.40 -20.19 -30.37
C GLU A 581 -9.41 -21.33 -30.60
N PHE A 582 -10.27 -21.55 -29.62
CA PHE A 582 -11.37 -22.49 -29.63
C PHE A 582 -12.66 -21.73 -29.32
N ILE A 583 -13.58 -21.66 -30.31
CA ILE A 583 -14.82 -20.88 -30.21
C ILE A 583 -15.98 -21.86 -30.08
N ASN A 584 -16.72 -21.84 -28.97
CA ASN A 584 -17.89 -22.69 -28.69
C ASN A 584 -17.62 -24.19 -28.93
N GLN A 585 -16.40 -24.68 -28.73
CA GLN A 585 -16.06 -26.08 -28.88
C GLN A 585 -16.27 -26.84 -27.59
N ASN A 586 -16.79 -28.05 -27.67
CA ASN A 586 -17.04 -28.92 -26.51
C ASN A 586 -15.89 -29.88 -26.25
N GLN A 587 -15.06 -30.18 -27.25
CA GLN A 587 -13.97 -31.13 -27.15
C GLN A 587 -12.78 -30.70 -28.00
N ALA A 588 -11.59 -30.87 -27.45
CA ALA A 588 -10.31 -30.75 -28.14
C ALA A 588 -9.30 -31.71 -27.49
N SER A 589 -8.19 -31.99 -28.16
CA SER A 589 -7.11 -32.83 -27.62
C SER A 589 -5.76 -32.28 -28.03
N ILE A 590 -4.74 -32.63 -27.23
CA ILE A 590 -3.33 -32.41 -27.52
C ILE A 590 -2.60 -33.75 -27.46
N SER A 591 -1.59 -33.91 -28.30
CA SER A 591 -0.78 -35.13 -28.40
C SER A 591 0.69 -34.84 -28.52
N GLY A 592 1.54 -35.83 -28.33
CA GLY A 592 2.99 -35.68 -28.46
C GLY A 592 3.77 -36.94 -28.13
N GLN A 593 5.02 -36.80 -27.76
CA GLN A 593 5.96 -37.86 -27.45
C GLN A 593 6.74 -37.56 -26.17
N VAL A 594 7.14 -38.59 -25.45
CA VAL A 594 8.05 -38.53 -24.31
C VAL A 594 9.16 -39.55 -24.47
N SER A 595 10.33 -39.24 -23.99
CA SER A 595 11.54 -40.10 -24.14
C SER A 595 11.44 -41.44 -23.42
N GLN A 596 10.52 -41.64 -22.52
CA GLN A 596 10.38 -42.86 -21.71
C GLN A 596 9.03 -43.54 -22.01
N ALA A 597 9.09 -44.81 -22.33
CA ALA A 597 7.92 -45.67 -22.49
C ALA A 597 7.11 -45.74 -21.18
N ASN A 598 5.79 -45.74 -21.29
CA ASN A 598 4.84 -45.85 -20.18
C ASN A 598 5.05 -44.77 -19.09
N ALA A 599 5.62 -43.60 -19.44
CA ALA A 599 5.84 -42.50 -18.50
C ALA A 599 4.49 -41.97 -17.93
N LYS A 600 4.47 -41.70 -16.63
CA LYS A 600 3.34 -41.01 -16.02
C LYS A 600 3.45 -39.50 -16.27
N LEU A 601 2.39 -38.95 -16.79
CA LEU A 601 2.34 -37.55 -17.25
C LEU A 601 1.13 -36.86 -16.59
N LEU A 602 1.29 -35.51 -16.43
CA LEU A 602 0.23 -34.63 -16.00
C LEU A 602 -0.02 -33.59 -17.10
N ARG A 603 -1.28 -33.39 -17.48
CA ARG A 603 -1.72 -32.22 -18.23
C ARG A 603 -1.90 -31.05 -17.22
N VAL A 604 -1.19 -29.97 -17.40
CA VAL A 604 -1.21 -28.79 -16.52
C VAL A 604 -1.73 -27.61 -17.31
N ILE A 605 -2.79 -26.97 -16.82
CA ILE A 605 -3.38 -25.76 -17.38
C ILE A 605 -2.98 -24.56 -16.48
N ASP A 606 -2.52 -23.48 -17.10
CA ASP A 606 -2.12 -22.23 -16.44
C ASP A 606 -1.08 -22.44 -15.32
N GLY A 607 -0.26 -23.49 -15.45
CA GLY A 607 0.70 -23.89 -14.45
C GLY A 607 0.10 -24.53 -13.18
N ARG A 608 -1.22 -24.64 -13.05
CA ARG A 608 -1.93 -25.07 -11.82
C ARG A 608 -1.98 -26.59 -11.70
N LEU A 609 -1.53 -27.11 -10.56
CA LEU A 609 -1.45 -28.55 -10.32
C LEU A 609 -2.69 -29.12 -9.64
N SER A 610 -3.51 -28.29 -8.98
CA SER A 610 -4.78 -28.73 -8.36
C SER A 610 -5.75 -29.34 -9.38
N ASN A 611 -5.77 -28.83 -10.61
CA ASN A 611 -6.61 -29.27 -11.71
C ASN A 611 -5.84 -30.12 -12.75
N ALA A 612 -4.64 -30.60 -12.41
CA ALA A 612 -3.83 -31.39 -13.32
C ALA A 612 -4.49 -32.78 -13.57
N LYS A 613 -4.55 -33.16 -14.83
CA LYS A 613 -5.08 -34.48 -15.22
C LYS A 613 -3.94 -35.46 -15.45
N ALA A 614 -3.94 -36.55 -14.69
CA ALA A 614 -2.97 -37.62 -14.85
C ALA A 614 -3.32 -38.53 -16.03
N PHE A 615 -2.31 -38.95 -16.79
CA PHE A 615 -2.42 -39.93 -17.88
C PHE A 615 -1.07 -40.63 -18.10
N THR A 616 -1.03 -41.61 -18.99
CA THR A 616 0.19 -42.41 -19.23
C THR A 616 0.48 -42.47 -20.72
N ALA A 617 1.75 -42.32 -21.09
CA ALA A 617 2.23 -42.55 -22.45
C ALA A 617 2.17 -44.04 -22.79
N ASP A 618 2.11 -44.39 -24.08
CA ASP A 618 2.13 -45.77 -24.53
C ASP A 618 3.54 -46.42 -24.46
N LYS A 619 3.64 -47.66 -24.89
CA LYS A 619 4.91 -48.39 -24.94
C LYS A 619 5.98 -47.83 -25.88
N ASN A 620 5.61 -46.89 -26.76
CA ASN A 620 6.50 -46.16 -27.66
C ASN A 620 6.76 -44.71 -27.18
N GLY A 621 6.23 -44.30 -26.02
CA GLY A 621 6.28 -42.92 -25.50
C GLY A 621 5.31 -41.97 -26.18
N ALA A 622 4.40 -42.43 -27.04
CA ALA A 622 3.37 -41.56 -27.61
C ALA A 622 2.27 -41.29 -26.57
N TRP A 623 1.71 -40.13 -26.61
CA TRP A 623 0.66 -39.71 -25.67
C TRP A 623 -0.38 -38.80 -26.33
N GLN A 624 -1.61 -38.88 -25.83
CA GLN A 624 -2.71 -37.98 -26.16
C GLN A 624 -3.57 -37.75 -24.94
N VAL A 625 -4.03 -36.52 -24.74
CA VAL A 625 -4.92 -36.12 -23.64
C VAL A 625 -5.90 -35.06 -24.12
N ASP A 626 -7.08 -34.99 -23.49
CA ASP A 626 -8.06 -33.95 -23.74
C ASP A 626 -7.51 -32.56 -23.38
N LEU A 627 -7.92 -31.54 -24.16
CA LEU A 627 -7.67 -30.12 -23.91
C LEU A 627 -8.99 -29.50 -23.44
N PRO A 628 -9.05 -28.88 -22.22
CA PRO A 628 -10.27 -28.22 -21.76
C PRO A 628 -10.57 -27.00 -22.62
N VAL A 629 -11.80 -26.94 -23.15
CA VAL A 629 -12.25 -25.86 -24.05
C VAL A 629 -13.65 -25.36 -23.76
N ASN A 630 -14.37 -25.96 -22.76
CA ASN A 630 -15.75 -25.62 -22.42
C ASN A 630 -15.99 -25.33 -20.95
N ASP A 631 -15.02 -25.62 -20.07
CA ASP A 631 -15.07 -25.49 -18.62
C ASP A 631 -14.07 -24.45 -18.06
N LEU A 632 -13.43 -23.69 -18.94
CA LEU A 632 -12.52 -22.61 -18.60
C LEU A 632 -13.14 -21.23 -18.86
N GLY A 633 -12.52 -20.22 -18.32
CA GLY A 633 -12.90 -18.83 -18.57
C GLY A 633 -12.67 -18.36 -20.01
N SER A 634 -13.37 -17.32 -20.46
CA SER A 634 -13.27 -16.78 -21.83
C SER A 634 -12.06 -15.84 -21.98
N TYR A 635 -10.87 -16.37 -21.77
CA TYR A 635 -9.59 -15.64 -21.89
C TYR A 635 -8.49 -16.59 -22.38
N PRO A 636 -7.27 -16.13 -22.61
CA PRO A 636 -6.13 -16.99 -22.94
C PRO A 636 -5.76 -17.94 -21.81
N HIS A 637 -5.37 -19.15 -22.16
CA HIS A 637 -4.87 -20.20 -21.27
C HIS A 637 -3.53 -20.73 -21.75
N SER A 638 -2.77 -21.33 -20.85
CA SER A 638 -1.57 -22.10 -21.18
C SER A 638 -1.75 -23.59 -20.91
N ILE A 639 -1.07 -24.43 -21.70
CA ILE A 639 -0.97 -25.86 -21.46
C ILE A 639 0.48 -26.32 -21.47
N GLU A 640 0.83 -27.16 -20.51
CA GLU A 640 2.07 -27.91 -20.44
C GLU A 640 1.80 -29.37 -20.07
N ILE A 641 2.68 -30.26 -20.54
CA ILE A 641 2.68 -31.66 -20.11
C ILE A 641 3.91 -31.87 -19.23
N TYR A 642 3.69 -32.29 -18.00
CA TYR A 642 4.73 -32.48 -16.99
C TYR A 642 4.89 -33.95 -16.59
N SER A 643 6.10 -34.42 -16.43
CA SER A 643 6.42 -35.71 -15.84
C SER A 643 7.04 -35.51 -14.46
N PRO A 644 6.32 -35.86 -13.38
CA PRO A 644 6.89 -35.82 -12.02
C PRO A 644 8.09 -36.73 -11.82
N GLU A 645 8.11 -37.91 -12.49
CA GLU A 645 9.20 -38.88 -12.33
C GLU A 645 10.49 -38.41 -13.00
N LEU A 646 10.37 -37.75 -14.15
CA LEU A 646 11.50 -37.22 -14.90
C LEU A 646 11.86 -35.79 -14.49
N ASN A 647 11.01 -35.10 -13.76
CA ASN A 647 11.05 -33.67 -13.39
C ASN A 647 11.34 -32.79 -14.62
N ILE A 648 10.55 -32.95 -15.69
CA ILE A 648 10.62 -32.17 -16.93
C ILE A 648 9.21 -31.82 -17.42
N SER A 649 9.09 -30.69 -18.14
CA SER A 649 7.87 -30.30 -18.84
C SER A 649 8.06 -30.18 -20.35
N SER A 650 6.96 -30.25 -21.12
CA SER A 650 6.93 -29.85 -22.52
C SER A 650 7.10 -28.33 -22.66
N GLU A 651 7.27 -27.84 -23.89
CA GLU A 651 7.10 -26.43 -24.21
C GLU A 651 5.68 -25.96 -23.85
N LYS A 652 5.56 -24.79 -23.24
CA LYS A 652 4.27 -24.13 -22.93
C LYS A 652 3.62 -23.67 -24.24
N GLN A 653 2.35 -24.05 -24.43
CA GLN A 653 1.54 -23.55 -25.56
C GLN A 653 0.38 -22.70 -25.05
N LEU A 654 0.10 -21.60 -25.76
CA LEU A 654 -1.00 -20.68 -25.45
C LEU A 654 -2.19 -20.97 -26.38
N TYR A 655 -3.39 -20.93 -25.81
CA TYR A 655 -4.66 -21.00 -26.55
C TYR A 655 -5.71 -20.14 -25.85
N LYS A 656 -6.71 -19.70 -26.62
CA LYS A 656 -7.83 -18.92 -26.11
C LYS A 656 -9.12 -19.73 -26.20
N VAL A 657 -9.89 -19.71 -25.13
CA VAL A 657 -11.28 -20.17 -25.16
C VAL A 657 -12.19 -18.96 -25.33
N SER A 658 -13.17 -19.06 -26.23
CA SER A 658 -14.11 -17.98 -26.52
C SER A 658 -15.54 -18.50 -26.57
N TYR A 659 -16.45 -17.81 -25.89
CA TYR A 659 -17.89 -18.07 -25.98
C TYR A 659 -18.57 -16.93 -26.73
N GLN A 660 -19.20 -17.21 -27.87
CA GLN A 660 -19.85 -16.18 -28.67
C GLN A 660 -21.20 -15.73 -28.11
N GLN A 661 -21.88 -16.59 -27.35
CA GLN A 661 -23.18 -16.29 -26.75
C GLN A 661 -23.18 -16.61 -25.27
N GLY A 662 -23.51 -15.61 -24.46
CA GLY A 662 -23.81 -15.76 -23.03
C GLY A 662 -25.26 -15.37 -22.77
N LYS A 663 -25.88 -15.92 -21.73
CA LYS A 663 -27.17 -15.45 -21.25
C LYS A 663 -27.00 -14.06 -20.63
N GLN A 664 -27.79 -13.09 -21.05
CA GLN A 664 -27.81 -11.74 -20.53
C GLN A 664 -29.15 -11.41 -19.88
N ILE A 665 -29.07 -10.78 -18.72
CA ILE A 665 -30.25 -10.33 -17.95
C ILE A 665 -29.98 -8.87 -17.57
N THR A 666 -30.97 -8.01 -17.73
CA THR A 666 -30.88 -6.59 -17.32
C THR A 666 -32.05 -6.27 -16.40
N GLN A 667 -31.74 -5.60 -15.30
CA GLN A 667 -32.65 -5.04 -14.34
C GLN A 667 -32.57 -3.52 -14.38
N GLN A 668 -33.67 -2.83 -14.60
CA GLN A 668 -33.78 -1.37 -14.48
C GLN A 668 -33.94 -1.00 -13.01
N ASP A 669 -33.40 0.13 -12.63
CA ASP A 669 -33.54 0.73 -11.32
C ASP A 669 -34.19 2.12 -11.41
N PRO A 670 -34.96 2.58 -10.41
CA PRO A 670 -35.49 3.92 -10.42
C PRO A 670 -34.39 4.97 -10.37
N THR A 671 -34.55 6.12 -10.99
CA THR A 671 -33.61 7.22 -11.00
C THR A 671 -33.85 8.19 -9.86
N GLY A 672 -32.79 8.63 -9.17
CA GLY A 672 -32.84 9.68 -8.13
C GLY A 672 -33.26 9.18 -6.77
N ASP A 673 -33.15 7.89 -6.49
CA ASP A 673 -33.47 7.26 -5.21
C ASP A 673 -32.21 6.93 -4.36
N ASP A 674 -31.10 7.55 -4.68
CA ASP A 674 -29.79 7.45 -4.04
C ASP A 674 -29.67 8.08 -2.64
N LYS A 675 -30.79 8.39 -1.98
CA LYS A 675 -30.82 9.01 -0.66
C LYS A 675 -31.22 8.06 0.45
N GLY A 676 -30.92 6.78 0.27
CA GLY A 676 -31.29 5.69 1.16
C GLY A 676 -32.61 5.04 0.80
N LEU A 677 -32.76 3.74 1.14
CA LEU A 677 -33.91 2.91 0.76
C LEU A 677 -35.30 3.48 1.15
N ALA A 678 -35.34 4.44 2.09
CA ALA A 678 -36.51 5.17 2.51
C ALA A 678 -36.34 6.69 2.32
N ASN A 679 -35.49 7.15 1.45
CA ASN A 679 -35.16 8.57 1.21
C ASN A 679 -34.77 9.31 2.51
N GLN A 680 -34.06 8.60 3.43
CA GLN A 680 -33.79 9.07 4.78
C GLN A 680 -32.54 9.96 4.90
N TYR A 681 -31.69 10.05 3.88
CA TYR A 681 -30.42 10.77 3.96
C TYR A 681 -30.46 12.15 3.31
N GLN A 682 -29.76 13.08 3.95
CA GLN A 682 -29.18 14.25 3.34
C GLN A 682 -27.74 13.87 2.95
N LEU A 683 -27.43 14.04 1.68
CA LEU A 683 -26.10 13.69 1.14
C LEU A 683 -25.02 14.63 1.67
N ALA A 684 -23.76 14.17 1.66
CA ALA A 684 -22.59 14.98 1.97
C ALA A 684 -22.45 16.16 0.99
N GLY A 685 -21.73 17.23 1.38
CA GLY A 685 -21.64 18.47 0.62
C GLY A 685 -21.21 18.26 -0.83
N TYR A 686 -20.14 17.49 -1.06
CA TYR A 686 -19.62 17.17 -2.38
C TYR A 686 -20.60 16.35 -3.27
N GLN A 687 -21.61 15.73 -2.69
CA GLN A 687 -22.62 14.94 -3.43
C GLN A 687 -23.97 15.64 -3.59
N GLN A 688 -24.18 16.83 -3.02
CA GLN A 688 -25.51 17.50 -3.03
C GLN A 688 -26.03 17.82 -4.43
N ASN A 689 -25.11 18.11 -5.37
CA ASN A 689 -25.43 18.42 -6.77
C ASN A 689 -25.00 17.32 -7.74
N ALA A 690 -24.66 16.15 -7.24
CA ALA A 690 -24.19 14.99 -7.99
C ALA A 690 -25.16 13.82 -7.82
N CYS A 691 -25.00 12.79 -8.64
CA CYS A 691 -25.79 11.56 -8.55
C CYS A 691 -24.88 10.31 -8.65
N TYR A 692 -23.69 10.38 -8.07
CA TYR A 692 -22.70 9.29 -8.18
C TYR A 692 -23.14 7.99 -7.50
N LEU A 693 -24.08 8.05 -6.56
CA LEU A 693 -24.58 6.89 -5.83
C LEU A 693 -25.80 6.23 -6.49
N ASP A 694 -26.38 6.84 -7.54
CA ASP A 694 -27.62 6.44 -8.21
C ASP A 694 -27.34 5.39 -9.31
N ILE A 695 -27.84 4.18 -9.12
CA ILE A 695 -27.79 3.09 -10.09
C ILE A 695 -28.99 3.21 -11.02
N GLN A 696 -28.79 3.33 -12.32
CA GLN A 696 -29.88 3.37 -13.32
C GLN A 696 -30.26 2.00 -13.84
N SER A 697 -29.29 1.11 -13.94
CA SER A 697 -29.53 -0.27 -14.31
C SER A 697 -28.37 -1.17 -13.96
N ALA A 698 -28.66 -2.47 -13.81
CA ALA A 698 -27.65 -3.50 -13.67
C ALA A 698 -27.86 -4.61 -14.72
N SER A 699 -26.82 -4.98 -15.43
CA SER A 699 -26.84 -6.03 -16.45
C SER A 699 -25.83 -7.11 -16.13
N ALA A 700 -26.27 -8.35 -16.12
CA ALA A 700 -25.40 -9.51 -15.88
C ALA A 700 -25.36 -10.39 -17.14
N LYS A 701 -24.14 -10.73 -17.56
CA LYS A 701 -23.88 -11.67 -18.67
C LYS A 701 -22.99 -12.80 -18.16
N TYR A 702 -23.38 -14.05 -18.35
CA TYR A 702 -22.58 -15.19 -17.94
C TYR A 702 -22.47 -16.27 -18.99
N ALA A 703 -21.30 -16.92 -19.06
CA ALA A 703 -20.99 -18.04 -19.94
C ALA A 703 -19.86 -18.87 -19.32
N GLY A 704 -20.00 -20.19 -19.25
CA GLY A 704 -19.07 -21.04 -18.53
C GLY A 704 -18.91 -20.58 -17.07
N LYS A 705 -17.66 -20.48 -16.60
CA LYS A 705 -17.32 -19.97 -15.25
C LYS A 705 -17.21 -18.43 -15.18
N ASN A 706 -17.44 -17.72 -16.26
CA ASN A 706 -17.38 -16.24 -16.28
C ASN A 706 -18.72 -15.60 -15.97
N LEU A 707 -18.69 -14.55 -15.14
CA LEU A 707 -19.78 -13.60 -14.95
C LEU A 707 -19.24 -12.17 -15.21
N GLN A 708 -19.95 -11.44 -16.05
CA GLN A 708 -19.74 -10.03 -16.25
C GLN A 708 -20.95 -9.25 -15.73
N LEU A 709 -20.74 -8.38 -14.74
CA LEU A 709 -21.73 -7.49 -14.18
C LEU A 709 -21.41 -6.07 -14.63
N THR A 710 -22.35 -5.42 -15.30
CA THR A 710 -22.25 -4.03 -15.74
C THR A 710 -23.32 -3.20 -15.04
N LEU A 711 -22.88 -2.19 -14.31
CA LEU A 711 -23.76 -1.18 -13.69
C LEU A 711 -23.73 0.07 -14.56
N THR A 712 -24.90 0.62 -14.87
CA THR A 712 -25.05 1.95 -15.44
C THR A 712 -25.38 2.90 -14.30
N MET A 713 -24.53 3.89 -14.08
CA MET A 713 -24.68 4.89 -13.03
C MET A 713 -25.30 6.18 -13.61
N CYS A 714 -25.87 7.01 -12.76
CA CYS A 714 -26.32 8.33 -13.16
C CYS A 714 -25.14 9.21 -13.59
N ASP A 715 -24.03 9.18 -12.83
CA ASP A 715 -22.77 9.80 -13.19
C ASP A 715 -21.60 9.08 -12.50
N ILE A 716 -20.34 9.32 -12.97
CA ILE A 716 -19.12 8.77 -12.39
C ILE A 716 -18.10 9.90 -12.21
N SER A 717 -17.72 10.16 -10.96
CA SER A 717 -16.58 11.04 -10.67
C SER A 717 -15.25 10.30 -10.79
N THR A 718 -14.24 11.05 -11.27
CA THR A 718 -12.83 10.64 -11.34
C THR A 718 -11.93 11.80 -10.92
N ASP A 719 -12.44 12.73 -10.12
CA ASP A 719 -11.81 14.02 -9.84
C ASP A 719 -10.53 13.89 -9.01
N TRP A 720 -10.42 12.82 -8.21
CA TRP A 720 -9.23 12.49 -7.42
C TRP A 720 -8.31 11.46 -8.10
N ALA A 721 -8.59 11.12 -9.38
CA ALA A 721 -7.80 10.17 -10.17
C ALA A 721 -7.52 8.82 -9.44
N PRO A 722 -8.52 8.16 -8.87
CA PRO A 722 -8.33 6.92 -8.12
C PRO A 722 -7.93 5.76 -9.04
N PRO A 723 -7.14 4.80 -8.55
CA PRO A 723 -6.63 3.70 -9.38
C PRO A 723 -7.71 2.77 -9.95
N ASN A 724 -8.91 2.71 -9.37
CA ASN A 724 -10.03 1.93 -9.91
C ASN A 724 -10.94 2.74 -10.85
N GLY A 725 -10.60 3.99 -11.15
CA GLY A 725 -11.26 4.83 -12.16
C GLY A 725 -12.59 5.44 -11.73
N MET A 726 -12.91 5.46 -10.43
CA MET A 726 -14.10 6.11 -9.87
C MET A 726 -13.84 6.56 -8.44
N ASP A 727 -14.33 7.71 -8.04
CA ASP A 727 -14.34 8.21 -6.66
C ASP A 727 -15.74 8.60 -6.21
N HIS A 728 -15.89 8.92 -4.92
CA HIS A 728 -17.18 9.27 -4.29
C HIS A 728 -18.27 8.20 -4.39
N LEU A 729 -17.86 6.96 -4.67
CA LEU A 729 -18.71 5.79 -4.79
C LEU A 729 -18.00 4.56 -4.20
N ALA A 730 -18.71 3.85 -3.35
CA ALA A 730 -18.36 2.51 -2.92
C ALA A 730 -19.49 1.55 -3.27
N LEU A 731 -19.16 0.50 -4.01
CA LEU A 731 -20.06 -0.59 -4.36
C LEU A 731 -19.83 -1.79 -3.45
N THR A 732 -20.88 -2.41 -2.94
CA THR A 732 -20.78 -3.76 -2.39
C THR A 732 -21.69 -4.68 -3.16
N VAL A 733 -21.10 -5.67 -3.82
CA VAL A 733 -21.81 -6.65 -4.64
C VAL A 733 -21.94 -7.94 -3.85
N PHE A 734 -23.13 -8.24 -3.34
CA PHE A 734 -23.43 -9.47 -2.64
C PHE A 734 -23.97 -10.52 -3.62
N ILE A 735 -23.36 -11.69 -3.65
CA ILE A 735 -23.71 -12.77 -4.55
C ILE A 735 -24.23 -13.94 -3.73
N ASP A 736 -25.49 -14.31 -3.97
CA ASP A 736 -26.18 -15.47 -3.41
C ASP A 736 -26.09 -16.60 -4.45
N LEU A 737 -25.26 -17.57 -4.19
CA LEU A 737 -25.03 -18.71 -5.10
C LEU A 737 -26.12 -19.77 -4.95
N ALA A 738 -26.60 -20.30 -6.07
CA ALA A 738 -27.59 -21.36 -6.04
C ALA A 738 -27.10 -22.57 -5.21
N ASN A 739 -27.95 -23.09 -4.34
CA ASN A 739 -27.69 -24.29 -3.51
C ASN A 739 -26.62 -24.10 -2.42
N LYS A 740 -26.22 -22.87 -2.06
CA LYS A 740 -25.41 -22.58 -0.86
C LYS A 740 -26.27 -21.93 0.23
N THR A 741 -25.79 -22.04 1.47
CA THR A 741 -26.38 -21.36 2.63
C THR A 741 -25.49 -20.20 3.02
N GLY A 742 -25.89 -18.99 2.66
CA GLY A 742 -25.13 -17.78 2.89
C GLY A 742 -25.47 -17.06 4.20
N ALA A 743 -24.79 -15.93 4.43
CA ALA A 743 -25.08 -15.02 5.53
C ALA A 743 -26.20 -14.02 5.17
N THR A 744 -26.88 -13.49 6.17
CA THR A 744 -27.91 -12.45 6.00
C THR A 744 -27.45 -11.06 6.43
N SER A 745 -26.49 -10.97 7.34
CA SER A 745 -25.94 -9.69 7.81
C SER A 745 -25.04 -9.08 6.74
N LEU A 746 -25.17 -7.78 6.49
CA LEU A 746 -24.32 -7.01 5.57
C LEU A 746 -23.19 -6.35 6.39
N PRO A 747 -21.96 -6.84 6.28
CA PRO A 747 -20.85 -6.36 7.10
C PRO A 747 -20.64 -4.84 6.99
N LYS A 748 -20.52 -4.17 8.14
CA LYS A 748 -20.22 -2.72 8.26
C LYS A 748 -21.27 -1.77 7.64
N LEU A 749 -22.34 -2.31 7.02
CA LEU A 749 -23.41 -1.52 6.42
C LEU A 749 -24.58 -1.24 7.37
N ASN A 750 -24.56 -1.81 8.58
CA ASN A 750 -25.68 -1.71 9.54
C ASN A 750 -27.02 -2.09 8.89
N ALA A 751 -27.04 -3.19 8.15
CA ALA A 751 -28.17 -3.69 7.39
C ALA A 751 -28.16 -5.22 7.26
N THR A 752 -29.26 -5.77 6.75
CA THR A 752 -29.39 -7.18 6.41
C THR A 752 -29.82 -7.33 4.95
N MET A 753 -29.58 -8.52 4.38
CA MET A 753 -30.08 -8.86 3.07
C MET A 753 -31.61 -8.72 3.00
N PRO A 754 -32.19 -8.39 1.85
CA PRO A 754 -33.63 -8.43 1.65
C PRO A 754 -34.21 -9.81 1.98
N ALA A 755 -35.47 -9.84 2.44
CA ALA A 755 -36.13 -11.07 2.90
C ALA A 755 -36.05 -12.19 1.86
N GLY A 756 -35.60 -13.37 2.28
CA GLY A 756 -35.44 -14.56 1.43
C GLY A 756 -34.14 -14.59 0.60
N LEU A 757 -33.21 -13.65 0.82
CA LEU A 757 -31.89 -13.64 0.23
C LEU A 757 -30.81 -13.90 1.27
N ASN A 758 -29.73 -14.56 0.82
CA ASN A 758 -28.48 -14.70 1.55
C ASN A 758 -27.32 -14.19 0.67
N TRP A 759 -26.11 -14.22 1.17
CA TRP A 759 -24.92 -14.01 0.34
C TRP A 759 -23.82 -14.96 0.72
N ASP A 760 -23.11 -15.47 -0.28
CA ASP A 760 -21.98 -16.38 -0.16
C ASP A 760 -20.67 -15.66 -0.46
N LEU A 761 -20.70 -14.71 -1.40
CA LEU A 761 -19.58 -13.86 -1.77
C LEU A 761 -19.99 -12.38 -1.67
N ALA A 762 -19.09 -11.55 -1.18
CA ALA A 762 -19.26 -10.10 -1.14
C ALA A 762 -18.03 -9.43 -1.77
N ASN A 763 -18.24 -8.63 -2.83
CA ASN A 763 -17.18 -7.83 -3.42
C ASN A 763 -17.33 -6.37 -2.97
N SER A 764 -16.41 -5.88 -2.16
CA SER A 764 -16.29 -4.47 -1.77
C SER A 764 -15.36 -3.75 -2.73
N LEU A 765 -15.90 -2.78 -3.47
CA LEU A 765 -15.21 -2.01 -4.50
C LEU A 765 -15.38 -0.52 -4.24
N PHE A 766 -14.29 0.23 -4.31
CA PHE A 766 -14.25 1.70 -4.26
C PHE A 766 -13.01 2.20 -5.01
N GLY A 767 -12.81 3.49 -5.10
CA GLY A 767 -11.74 4.09 -5.89
C GLY A 767 -10.34 3.50 -5.65
N TRP A 768 -10.04 3.15 -4.41
CA TRP A 768 -8.71 2.70 -3.98
C TRP A 768 -8.65 1.22 -3.58
N GLY A 769 -9.77 0.50 -3.55
CA GLY A 769 -9.81 -0.90 -3.15
C GLY A 769 -10.80 -1.76 -3.91
N ASN A 770 -10.49 -3.06 -4.05
CA ASN A 770 -11.32 -4.07 -4.71
C ASN A 770 -11.06 -5.43 -4.07
N TYR A 771 -11.97 -5.90 -3.24
CA TYR A 771 -11.79 -7.08 -2.39
C TYR A 771 -12.98 -8.00 -2.46
N ILE A 772 -12.76 -9.34 -2.45
CA ILE A 772 -13.83 -10.35 -2.33
C ILE A 772 -13.68 -11.09 -0.99
N PHE A 773 -14.81 -11.33 -0.36
CA PHE A 773 -14.94 -12.07 0.89
C PHE A 773 -15.93 -13.23 0.72
N THR A 774 -15.70 -14.31 1.46
CA THR A 774 -16.74 -15.33 1.71
C THR A 774 -17.60 -14.90 2.89
N ASN A 775 -18.71 -15.60 3.12
CA ASN A 775 -19.55 -15.42 4.31
C ASN A 775 -18.94 -16.06 5.59
N THR A 776 -17.84 -16.82 5.47
CA THR A 776 -17.19 -17.49 6.61
C THR A 776 -16.63 -16.47 7.59
N GLY A 777 -17.10 -16.52 8.82
CA GLY A 777 -16.67 -15.59 9.88
C GLY A 777 -17.22 -14.17 9.76
N ALA A 778 -18.09 -13.89 8.78
CA ALA A 778 -18.72 -12.57 8.62
C ALA A 778 -19.72 -12.28 9.74
N SER A 779 -19.78 -11.01 10.16
CA SER A 779 -20.74 -10.47 11.12
C SER A 779 -21.28 -9.12 10.66
N ALA A 780 -22.08 -8.44 11.50
CA ALA A 780 -22.48 -7.06 11.23
C ALA A 780 -21.31 -6.06 11.26
N GLU A 781 -20.25 -6.37 12.01
CA GLU A 781 -19.09 -5.51 12.26
C GLU A 781 -17.86 -5.93 11.46
N GLN A 782 -17.84 -7.19 10.96
CA GLN A 782 -16.65 -7.80 10.38
C GLN A 782 -16.95 -8.43 9.02
N ASP A 783 -16.11 -8.12 8.02
CA ASP A 783 -16.07 -8.83 6.75
C ASP A 783 -15.72 -10.32 6.98
N GLY A 784 -16.13 -11.18 6.05
CA GLY A 784 -15.80 -12.60 6.12
C GLY A 784 -14.36 -12.89 5.70
N GLU A 785 -14.06 -14.18 5.51
CA GLU A 785 -12.76 -14.62 5.04
C GLU A 785 -12.49 -14.11 3.61
N LYS A 786 -11.29 -13.59 3.39
CA LYS A 786 -10.92 -12.91 2.15
C LYS A 786 -10.36 -13.87 1.11
N PHE A 787 -10.78 -13.72 -0.14
CA PHE A 787 -10.12 -14.33 -1.28
C PHE A 787 -8.86 -13.54 -1.68
N SER A 788 -7.82 -14.26 -2.09
CA SER A 788 -6.67 -13.67 -2.79
C SER A 788 -6.94 -13.57 -4.30
N TYR A 789 -8.06 -12.99 -4.63
CA TYR A 789 -8.54 -12.70 -5.98
C TYR A 789 -9.48 -11.49 -5.92
N ALA A 790 -9.44 -10.66 -6.94
CA ALA A 790 -10.39 -9.58 -7.15
C ALA A 790 -10.84 -9.57 -8.62
N PRO A 791 -12.11 -9.24 -8.92
CA PRO A 791 -12.58 -9.18 -10.31
C PRO A 791 -11.83 -8.11 -11.10
N ASP A 792 -11.81 -8.26 -12.42
CA ASP A 792 -11.31 -7.20 -13.29
C ASP A 792 -12.35 -6.09 -13.37
N ILE A 793 -11.89 -4.82 -13.32
CA ILE A 793 -12.73 -3.64 -13.35
C ILE A 793 -12.49 -2.90 -14.66
N GLN A 794 -13.56 -2.44 -15.27
CA GLN A 794 -13.53 -1.50 -16.38
C GLN A 794 -14.53 -0.38 -16.09
N VAL A 795 -14.05 0.86 -16.03
CA VAL A 795 -14.89 2.05 -15.87
C VAL A 795 -14.88 2.83 -17.18
N ASP A 796 -16.07 3.14 -17.68
CA ASP A 796 -16.26 4.01 -18.84
C ASP A 796 -17.07 5.24 -18.38
N LYS A 797 -16.37 6.35 -18.16
CA LYS A 797 -16.98 7.61 -17.71
C LYS A 797 -17.96 8.18 -18.74
N GLN A 798 -17.67 8.01 -20.04
CA GLN A 798 -18.53 8.54 -21.10
C GLN A 798 -19.84 7.75 -21.21
N ALA A 799 -19.75 6.43 -21.13
CA ALA A 799 -20.91 5.55 -21.11
C ALA A 799 -21.56 5.47 -19.72
N LYS A 800 -20.91 6.02 -18.66
CA LYS A 800 -21.31 5.97 -17.26
C LYS A 800 -21.49 4.54 -16.76
N THR A 801 -20.60 3.64 -17.14
CA THR A 801 -20.68 2.23 -16.77
C THR A 801 -19.47 1.75 -15.98
N ILE A 802 -19.76 0.86 -15.03
CA ILE A 802 -18.76 0.11 -14.26
C ILE A 802 -18.99 -1.37 -14.55
N THR A 803 -18.01 -2.03 -15.16
CA THR A 803 -18.08 -3.44 -15.53
C THR A 803 -17.13 -4.25 -14.68
N LEU A 804 -17.62 -5.28 -14.00
CA LEU A 804 -16.88 -6.22 -13.18
C LEU A 804 -16.89 -7.58 -13.86
N THR A 805 -15.71 -8.20 -14.03
CA THR A 805 -15.59 -9.55 -14.60
C THR A 805 -15.11 -10.52 -13.53
N TYR A 806 -16.00 -11.43 -13.14
CA TYR A 806 -15.74 -12.48 -12.16
C TYR A 806 -15.35 -13.77 -12.89
N ARG A 807 -14.27 -14.40 -12.43
CA ARG A 807 -13.78 -15.67 -12.93
C ARG A 807 -14.06 -16.75 -11.89
N GLY A 808 -15.04 -17.62 -12.15
CA GLY A 808 -15.53 -18.59 -11.20
C GLY A 808 -14.49 -19.63 -10.75
N GLU A 809 -13.51 -19.93 -11.59
CA GLU A 809 -12.40 -20.82 -11.25
C GLU A 809 -11.52 -20.30 -10.10
N PHE A 810 -11.47 -19.01 -9.85
CA PHE A 810 -10.75 -18.39 -8.72
C PHE A 810 -11.62 -18.22 -7.47
N LEU A 811 -12.94 -18.43 -7.61
CA LEU A 811 -13.95 -18.21 -6.57
C LEU A 811 -14.62 -19.51 -6.11
N ASP A 812 -14.17 -20.64 -6.62
CA ASP A 812 -14.80 -21.95 -6.41
C ASP A 812 -16.29 -21.96 -6.81
N VAL A 813 -16.58 -21.31 -7.95
CA VAL A 813 -17.93 -21.22 -8.53
C VAL A 813 -17.99 -22.03 -9.82
N GLU A 814 -18.78 -23.12 -9.79
CA GLU A 814 -18.93 -24.00 -10.94
C GLU A 814 -19.89 -23.41 -12.01
N GLN A 815 -20.90 -22.70 -11.57
CA GLN A 815 -21.90 -22.07 -12.45
C GLN A 815 -22.57 -20.87 -11.80
N TRP A 816 -22.99 -19.91 -12.61
CA TRP A 816 -23.67 -18.70 -12.18
C TRP A 816 -25.19 -18.77 -12.31
N GLN A 817 -25.73 -19.76 -13.00
CA GLN A 817 -27.16 -19.91 -13.22
C GLN A 817 -27.92 -20.04 -11.89
N ALA A 818 -29.09 -19.39 -11.81
CA ALA A 818 -29.96 -19.29 -10.64
C ALA A 818 -29.35 -18.60 -9.42
N SER A 819 -28.19 -17.94 -9.56
CA SER A 819 -27.65 -17.05 -8.55
C SER A 819 -28.41 -15.71 -8.51
N ARG A 820 -28.31 -15.00 -7.39
CA ARG A 820 -28.91 -13.69 -7.20
C ARG A 820 -27.83 -12.70 -6.80
N ILE A 821 -27.85 -11.48 -7.37
CA ILE A 821 -26.83 -10.46 -7.13
C ILE A 821 -27.53 -9.25 -6.57
N TYR A 822 -27.18 -8.84 -5.35
CA TYR A 822 -27.67 -7.63 -4.69
C TYR A 822 -26.51 -6.63 -4.61
N VAL A 823 -26.66 -5.50 -5.29
CA VAL A 823 -25.66 -4.44 -5.32
C VAL A 823 -26.13 -3.29 -4.46
N THR A 824 -25.24 -2.75 -3.65
CA THR A 824 -25.52 -1.56 -2.81
C THR A 824 -24.47 -0.48 -3.08
N THR A 825 -24.88 0.80 -2.95
CA THR A 825 -23.98 1.96 -3.04
C THR A 825 -23.85 2.66 -1.70
N TRP A 826 -22.69 3.23 -1.44
CA TRP A 826 -22.34 4.19 -0.38
C TRP A 826 -21.07 4.94 -0.80
N ASP A 827 -20.37 5.58 0.15
CA ASP A 827 -19.04 6.14 -0.11
C ASP A 827 -18.01 5.68 0.93
N LYS A 828 -16.75 5.60 0.49
CA LYS A 828 -15.56 5.34 1.30
C LYS A 828 -14.48 6.36 1.00
N ASP A 829 -13.69 6.68 2.00
CA ASP A 829 -12.47 7.46 1.81
C ASP A 829 -11.34 6.60 1.16
N GLU A 830 -10.22 7.24 0.90
CA GLU A 830 -9.04 6.60 0.30
C GLU A 830 -8.41 5.51 1.20
N LYS A 831 -8.69 5.53 2.51
CA LYS A 831 -8.26 4.51 3.49
C LYS A 831 -9.21 3.32 3.58
N GLY A 832 -10.34 3.38 2.85
CA GLY A 832 -11.37 2.33 2.83
C GLY A 832 -12.37 2.42 3.98
N GLU A 833 -12.39 3.52 4.72
CA GLU A 833 -13.38 3.74 5.78
C GLU A 833 -14.69 4.28 5.19
N TYR A 834 -15.83 3.72 5.64
CA TYR A 834 -17.14 4.20 5.21
C TYR A 834 -17.42 5.61 5.75
N ARG A 835 -17.84 6.53 4.88
CA ARG A 835 -18.27 7.88 5.28
C ARG A 835 -19.30 7.83 6.39
N HIS A 836 -19.14 8.72 7.36
CA HIS A 836 -19.96 8.75 8.57
C HIS A 836 -21.35 9.33 8.33
N ILE A 837 -22.29 8.94 9.19
CA ILE A 837 -23.61 9.57 9.33
C ILE A 837 -23.55 10.40 10.60
N SER A 838 -23.44 11.72 10.44
CA SER A 838 -23.38 12.71 11.52
C SER A 838 -24.75 13.28 11.88
N ASP A 839 -24.80 14.13 12.88
CA ASP A 839 -26.05 14.80 13.26
C ASP A 839 -26.50 15.88 12.24
N GLN A 840 -25.53 16.44 11.51
CA GLN A 840 -25.74 17.37 10.39
C GLN A 840 -24.86 16.97 9.22
N ALA A 841 -25.36 17.13 8.00
CA ALA A 841 -24.55 16.90 6.81
C ALA A 841 -23.42 17.95 6.74
N ALA A 842 -22.23 17.48 6.43
CA ALA A 842 -21.05 18.30 6.22
C ALA A 842 -20.40 17.91 4.89
N GLU A 843 -19.29 18.54 4.54
CA GLU A 843 -18.60 18.28 3.27
C GLU A 843 -18.36 16.78 3.06
N TRP A 844 -17.88 16.08 4.08
CA TRP A 844 -17.48 14.66 4.02
C TRP A 844 -18.36 13.73 4.86
N SER A 845 -19.55 14.15 5.28
CA SER A 845 -20.44 13.30 6.07
C SER A 845 -21.89 13.44 5.67
N PHE A 846 -22.62 12.34 5.73
CA PHE A 846 -24.06 12.26 5.53
C PHE A 846 -24.80 12.60 6.82
N SER A 847 -26.09 12.96 6.74
CA SER A 847 -26.93 13.05 7.92
C SER A 847 -28.32 12.45 7.65
N LEU A 848 -29.07 12.22 8.72
CA LEU A 848 -30.48 11.80 8.62
C LEU A 848 -31.39 13.01 8.48
N LYS A 849 -32.34 12.97 7.52
CA LYS A 849 -33.37 14.02 7.35
C LYS A 849 -34.35 14.07 8.53
N ALA A 850 -34.53 12.96 9.23
CA ALA A 850 -35.35 12.83 10.41
C ALA A 850 -34.71 11.88 11.41
N GLN A 851 -35.09 12.00 12.71
CA GLN A 851 -34.65 11.04 13.72
C GLN A 851 -35.24 9.65 13.43
N THR A 852 -34.48 8.79 12.86
CA THR A 852 -34.79 7.37 12.59
C THR A 852 -33.73 6.51 13.20
N ASN A 853 -34.10 5.33 13.67
CA ASN A 853 -33.15 4.33 14.19
C ASN A 853 -32.44 3.54 13.07
N GLN A 854 -32.86 3.71 11.80
CA GLN A 854 -32.22 3.06 10.65
C GLN A 854 -31.07 3.93 10.14
N ARG A 855 -29.85 3.51 10.50
CA ARG A 855 -28.60 4.12 10.03
C ARG A 855 -27.83 3.16 9.11
N SER A 856 -28.57 2.52 8.16
CA SER A 856 -27.92 1.65 7.19
C SER A 856 -27.06 2.47 6.24
N LYS A 857 -25.83 2.03 5.99
CA LYS A 857 -24.93 2.67 5.01
C LYS A 857 -25.22 2.13 3.61
N ILE A 858 -26.44 2.37 3.15
CA ILE A 858 -26.93 2.04 1.80
C ILE A 858 -27.63 3.28 1.27
N ALA A 859 -27.11 3.86 0.20
CA ALA A 859 -27.71 5.00 -0.48
C ALA A 859 -28.71 4.54 -1.52
N ASP A 860 -28.34 3.52 -2.32
CA ASP A 860 -29.13 2.91 -3.36
C ASP A 860 -28.85 1.41 -3.46
N ALA A 861 -29.76 0.62 -4.08
CA ALA A 861 -29.56 -0.82 -4.24
C ALA A 861 -30.39 -1.45 -5.35
N VAL A 862 -29.81 -2.37 -6.11
CA VAL A 862 -30.47 -3.12 -7.17
C VAL A 862 -30.30 -4.64 -7.01
N LEU A 863 -31.31 -5.43 -7.35
CA LEU A 863 -31.31 -6.90 -7.31
C LEU A 863 -31.46 -7.49 -8.70
N ILE A 864 -30.47 -8.30 -9.13
CA ILE A 864 -30.52 -9.12 -10.35
C ILE A 864 -30.72 -10.60 -10.00
N LYS A 865 -31.51 -11.32 -10.78
CA LYS A 865 -31.71 -12.78 -10.69
C LYS A 865 -31.21 -13.42 -11.99
N LEU A 866 -30.16 -14.29 -11.90
CA LEU A 866 -29.53 -14.99 -13.04
C LEU A 866 -30.27 -16.21 -13.51
#